data_f1fba2187aa8dfbd801cb978f2663012
#
_entry.id   f1fba2187aa8dfbd801cb978f2663012
#
_cell.length_a   1.000
_cell.length_b   1.000
_cell.length_c   1.000
_cell.angle_alpha   90.00
_cell.angle_beta   90.00
_cell.angle_gamma   90.00
#
_symmetry.space_group_name_H-M   'P 1'
#
loop_
_entity.id
_entity.type
_entity.pdbx_description
1 polymer ?
#
loop_
_entity_poly.entity_id
_entity_poly.type
_entity_poly.pdbx_seq_one_letter_code
_entity_poly.pdbx_strand_id
1 'polypeptide(L)'
;MLKELVGFLRDTEPSIEETAPALQIVMQPMTAEARLTANLAAKTLYKKQHDEGYWVADLTADSTLLSDYILLQMWLYPTAQDGSWNPPTMPRIRKAVRSILDSQRPDGGWNIYEPGQSEINASVRAYSMLKMAGVDIEDPRMKKARELILKMGGIQACNSYTKLNFSLFNLFPRKYCPTIPPEIMIIPGNLLYEMSSWTRTIIVPLSIVQATGKTRRTPNNLNVEELFHPHRKIALSRKDRIANLFIKADTLFKRWERQTVNKSIRSYAIHTAETWMLSRLHFSDGLGAIYPSMMYSIMAMDALGYERDHPDLEQAIKQFDDLMLEGEETMVFQPCKSPVWDTAIAAFALGELGGADEARMSAAADWLLDREIRRKGDWSAKRPNLTPSGWVFEYSNEFYPDIDDTAMVLLALLHARAGDPEKQERAERRALNWILGMQSSDGGWAAFDVDNNWKILNKIPFADHNAMLDPTCPDITGRVLESLCRRGYKHTDEPISRGIAFLLKTQETNGSWFGRWGVNYVYGTFLAIRGLMATGAPNVKDAVNRGARWLREVQNSDGGWGESCLGYDTQRFERTESTPSQTAWALMGLIAAGEIYSRAVELGILWLREHQLPDGTWEESVTTGTGFPRVFYIHYHLYKDYFPILALGAYANRTQNEP
;
A
#
# COMPACT_ATOMS: atom_id res chain seq x y z
N MET A 1 -61.65 50.09 -17.23
CA MET A 1 -60.79 49.70 -18.37
C MET A 1 -59.60 48.85 -17.92
N LEU A 2 -59.82 47.87 -17.02
CA LEU A 2 -58.87 46.90 -16.55
C LEU A 2 -59.59 45.66 -15.97
N LYS A 3 -60.85 45.43 -16.28
CA LYS A 3 -61.68 44.26 -15.93
C LYS A 3 -62.27 43.52 -17.12
N GLU A 4 -61.99 43.94 -18.34
CA GLU A 4 -62.50 43.28 -19.56
C GLU A 4 -61.40 42.53 -20.40
N LEU A 5 -60.19 42.44 -19.91
CA LEU A 5 -59.11 41.76 -20.62
C LEU A 5 -58.73 40.40 -20.02
N VAL A 6 -59.48 39.89 -19.02
CA VAL A 6 -59.25 38.60 -18.34
C VAL A 6 -60.23 37.50 -18.82
N GLY A 7 -61.12 37.84 -19.78
CA GLY A 7 -62.18 36.94 -20.24
C GLY A 7 -61.89 36.18 -21.54
N PHE A 8 -60.70 36.30 -22.16
CA PHE A 8 -60.44 35.74 -23.48
C PHE A 8 -59.28 34.78 -23.62
N LEU A 9 -58.79 34.24 -22.47
CA LEU A 9 -57.71 33.21 -22.41
C LEU A 9 -58.11 31.99 -21.58
N ARG A 10 -59.35 31.59 -21.69
CA ARG A 10 -59.78 30.23 -21.29
C ARG A 10 -60.56 29.67 -22.44
N ASP A 11 -59.93 28.76 -23.16
CA ASP A 11 -60.48 27.74 -24.07
C ASP A 11 -59.58 27.59 -25.28
N THR A 12 -58.42 26.96 -25.15
CA THR A 12 -57.80 26.07 -26.13
C THR A 12 -56.57 25.42 -25.47
N GLU A 13 -56.78 24.37 -24.69
CA GLU A 13 -55.77 23.38 -24.50
C GLU A 13 -55.76 22.47 -25.75
N PRO A 14 -54.68 22.39 -26.51
CA PRO A 14 -54.51 21.27 -27.44
C PRO A 14 -54.10 20.05 -26.65
N SER A 15 -54.94 19.03 -26.64
CA SER A 15 -54.62 17.68 -26.29
C SER A 15 -53.46 17.18 -27.17
N ILE A 16 -52.25 17.16 -26.64
CA ILE A 16 -51.14 16.42 -27.22
C ILE A 16 -51.01 15.13 -26.41
N GLU A 17 -51.86 14.18 -26.68
CA GLU A 17 -51.54 12.76 -26.52
C GLU A 17 -50.90 12.31 -27.84
N GLU A 18 -49.60 12.31 -27.86
CA GLU A 18 -48.78 11.42 -28.64
C GLU A 18 -47.44 11.33 -27.89
N THR A 19 -47.44 10.46 -26.89
CA THR A 19 -46.19 9.90 -26.36
C THR A 19 -45.53 9.14 -27.50
N ALA A 20 -44.55 9.79 -28.14
CA ALA A 20 -43.59 9.06 -28.97
C ALA A 20 -43.04 7.91 -28.14
N PRO A 21 -43.02 6.66 -28.63
CA PRO A 21 -42.41 5.57 -27.91
C PRO A 21 -40.94 5.97 -27.71
N ALA A 22 -40.54 6.05 -26.44
CA ALA A 22 -39.13 6.13 -26.13
C ALA A 22 -38.50 4.96 -26.88
N LEU A 23 -37.69 5.26 -27.89
CA LEU A 23 -36.82 4.28 -28.53
C LEU A 23 -35.97 3.70 -27.39
N GLN A 24 -36.39 2.56 -26.85
CA GLN A 24 -35.49 1.67 -26.13
C GLN A 24 -34.48 1.22 -27.17
N ILE A 25 -33.38 1.94 -27.27
CA ILE A 25 -32.17 1.44 -27.92
C ILE A 25 -31.78 0.23 -27.09
N VAL A 26 -32.21 -0.94 -27.53
CA VAL A 26 -31.72 -2.23 -27.01
C VAL A 26 -30.28 -2.25 -27.44
N MET A 27 -29.42 -1.84 -26.50
CA MET A 27 -27.99 -1.84 -26.72
C MET A 27 -27.53 -3.29 -26.83
N GLN A 28 -26.94 -3.64 -27.96
CA GLN A 28 -26.37 -4.95 -28.13
C GLN A 28 -25.11 -5.03 -27.23
N PRO A 29 -25.01 -6.07 -26.40
CA PRO A 29 -23.86 -6.19 -25.51
C PRO A 29 -22.57 -6.31 -26.32
N MET A 30 -21.53 -5.60 -25.86
CA MET A 30 -20.18 -5.63 -26.45
C MET A 30 -19.40 -6.90 -26.04
N THR A 31 -20.09 -8.04 -26.00
CA THR A 31 -19.55 -9.31 -25.49
C THR A 31 -18.35 -9.80 -26.29
N ALA A 32 -18.45 -9.74 -27.62
CA ALA A 32 -17.37 -10.20 -28.50
C ALA A 32 -16.11 -9.31 -28.41
N GLU A 33 -16.32 -8.01 -28.39
CA GLU A 33 -15.25 -7.02 -28.28
C GLU A 33 -14.55 -7.11 -26.91
N ALA A 34 -15.33 -7.18 -25.81
CA ALA A 34 -14.78 -7.35 -24.47
C ALA A 34 -13.95 -8.65 -24.36
N ARG A 35 -14.45 -9.75 -24.93
CA ARG A 35 -13.75 -11.02 -24.98
C ARG A 35 -12.46 -10.94 -25.79
N LEU A 36 -12.48 -10.28 -26.95
CA LEU A 36 -11.31 -10.12 -27.80
C LEU A 36 -10.22 -9.30 -27.10
N THR A 37 -10.61 -8.16 -26.52
CA THR A 37 -9.73 -7.27 -25.73
C THR A 37 -9.09 -8.03 -24.56
N ALA A 38 -9.90 -8.76 -23.77
CA ALA A 38 -9.39 -9.57 -22.65
C ALA A 38 -8.43 -10.67 -23.12
N ASN A 39 -8.74 -11.38 -24.20
CA ASN A 39 -7.89 -12.45 -24.73
C ASN A 39 -6.54 -11.94 -25.24
N LEU A 40 -6.49 -10.75 -25.83
CA LEU A 40 -5.22 -10.14 -26.25
C LEU A 40 -4.36 -9.80 -25.03
N ALA A 41 -4.94 -9.22 -24.00
CA ALA A 41 -4.25 -8.93 -22.74
C ALA A 41 -3.78 -10.21 -22.03
N ALA A 42 -4.62 -11.25 -21.98
CA ALA A 42 -4.29 -12.54 -21.39
C ALA A 42 -3.06 -13.20 -22.06
N LYS A 43 -2.97 -13.11 -23.38
CA LYS A 43 -1.78 -13.61 -24.11
C LYS A 43 -0.50 -12.91 -23.68
N THR A 44 -0.57 -11.60 -23.44
CA THR A 44 0.59 -10.82 -22.99
C THR A 44 0.90 -11.10 -21.51
N LEU A 45 -0.13 -11.27 -20.68
CA LEU A 45 0.06 -11.65 -19.29
C LEU A 45 0.73 -13.03 -19.15
N TYR A 46 0.34 -14.01 -19.98
CA TYR A 46 1.03 -15.32 -20.02
C TYR A 46 2.50 -15.22 -20.43
N LYS A 47 2.88 -14.28 -21.31
CA LYS A 47 4.30 -14.08 -21.68
C LYS A 47 5.13 -13.53 -20.52
N LYS A 48 4.49 -12.87 -19.56
CA LYS A 48 5.13 -12.33 -18.35
C LYS A 48 5.25 -13.36 -17.22
N GLN A 49 4.66 -14.57 -17.38
CA GLN A 49 4.79 -15.64 -16.40
C GLN A 49 6.24 -16.16 -16.38
N HIS A 50 6.81 -16.22 -15.18
CA HIS A 50 8.13 -16.79 -14.94
C HIS A 50 8.12 -18.31 -15.20
N ASP A 51 9.26 -18.88 -15.58
CA ASP A 51 9.39 -20.32 -15.87
C ASP A 51 9.01 -21.22 -14.68
N GLU A 52 9.18 -20.71 -13.45
CA GLU A 52 8.72 -21.37 -12.22
C GLU A 52 7.19 -21.32 -12.00
N GLY A 53 6.43 -20.64 -12.85
CA GLY A 53 4.96 -20.58 -12.82
C GLY A 53 4.36 -19.33 -12.19
N TYR A 54 5.12 -18.42 -11.62
CA TYR A 54 4.62 -17.21 -10.96
C TYR A 54 4.67 -15.95 -11.83
N TRP A 55 4.01 -14.90 -11.40
CA TRP A 55 4.11 -13.54 -11.94
C TRP A 55 4.66 -12.60 -10.89
N VAL A 56 5.47 -11.67 -11.34
CA VAL A 56 5.93 -10.53 -10.56
C VAL A 56 6.26 -9.38 -11.49
N ALA A 57 5.92 -8.16 -11.09
CA ALA A 57 6.36 -6.96 -11.76
C ALA A 57 6.99 -5.98 -10.78
N ASP A 58 7.57 -4.92 -11.34
CA ASP A 58 8.17 -3.86 -10.56
C ASP A 58 7.11 -3.13 -9.74
N LEU A 59 7.52 -2.74 -8.54
CA LEU A 59 6.81 -1.80 -7.71
C LEU A 59 7.62 -0.51 -7.64
N THR A 60 7.02 0.60 -8.03
CA THR A 60 7.71 1.89 -7.95
C THR A 60 7.04 2.80 -6.92
N ALA A 61 7.87 3.63 -6.30
CA ALA A 61 7.44 4.60 -5.32
C ALA A 61 8.17 5.94 -5.57
N ASP A 62 8.31 6.74 -4.55
CA ASP A 62 8.87 8.08 -4.66
C ASP A 62 10.40 8.14 -4.45
N SER A 63 10.97 9.33 -4.62
CA SER A 63 12.40 9.61 -4.49
C SER A 63 12.97 9.42 -3.07
N THR A 64 12.12 9.20 -2.06
CA THR A 64 12.61 9.02 -0.69
C THR A 64 13.40 7.73 -0.52
N LEU A 65 13.08 6.68 -1.32
CA LEU A 65 13.79 5.40 -1.27
C LEU A 65 15.23 5.56 -1.77
N LEU A 66 15.43 6.29 -2.87
CA LEU A 66 16.77 6.59 -3.38
C LEU A 66 17.56 7.51 -2.44
N SER A 67 16.87 8.47 -1.80
CA SER A 67 17.46 9.32 -0.79
C SER A 67 17.92 8.51 0.43
N ASP A 68 17.10 7.59 0.91
CA ASP A 68 17.43 6.72 2.03
C ASP A 68 18.52 5.69 1.65
N TYR A 69 18.60 5.26 0.39
CA TYR A 69 19.73 4.48 -0.10
C TYR A 69 21.05 5.25 0.05
N ILE A 70 21.11 6.51 -0.40
CA ILE A 70 22.31 7.35 -0.25
C ILE A 70 22.65 7.52 1.25
N LEU A 71 21.65 7.76 2.08
CA LEU A 71 21.81 7.88 3.53
C LEU A 71 22.39 6.59 4.15
N LEU A 72 21.88 5.42 3.74
CA LEU A 72 22.44 4.12 4.18
C LEU A 72 23.88 3.93 3.73
N GLN A 73 24.24 4.37 2.52
CA GLN A 73 25.64 4.30 2.05
C GLN A 73 26.56 5.19 2.91
N MET A 74 26.10 6.39 3.34
CA MET A 74 26.87 7.22 4.28
C MET A 74 26.98 6.55 5.67
N TRP A 75 25.98 5.78 6.09
CA TRP A 75 26.04 5.03 7.34
C TRP A 75 27.06 3.89 7.28
N LEU A 76 26.98 3.10 6.22
CA LEU A 76 27.79 1.91 6.01
C LEU A 76 29.26 2.25 5.71
N TYR A 77 29.52 3.30 4.95
CA TYR A 77 30.84 3.74 4.52
C TYR A 77 31.11 5.15 5.06
N PRO A 78 31.55 5.27 6.34
CA PRO A 78 31.76 6.56 6.96
C PRO A 78 32.81 7.40 6.21
N THR A 79 32.68 8.71 6.27
CA THR A 79 33.64 9.65 5.74
C THR A 79 35.02 9.46 6.37
N ALA A 80 36.08 9.62 5.59
CA ALA A 80 37.46 9.59 6.07
C ALA A 80 37.74 10.76 7.03
N GLN A 81 38.89 10.74 7.69
CA GLN A 81 39.28 11.80 8.65
C GLN A 81 39.42 13.20 8.00
N ASP A 82 39.83 13.24 6.74
CA ASP A 82 39.92 14.45 5.93
C ASP A 82 38.56 14.97 5.41
N GLY A 83 37.47 14.25 5.70
CA GLY A 83 36.12 14.59 5.26
C GLY A 83 35.75 13.99 3.89
N SER A 84 36.68 13.36 3.18
CA SER A 84 36.39 12.74 1.88
C SER A 84 35.43 11.55 2.04
N TRP A 85 34.57 11.37 1.03
CA TRP A 85 33.61 10.25 0.99
C TRP A 85 33.59 9.65 -0.41
N ASN A 86 34.15 8.46 -0.51
CA ASN A 86 34.23 7.71 -1.77
C ASN A 86 33.93 6.21 -1.54
N PRO A 87 32.69 5.84 -1.23
CA PRO A 87 32.32 4.46 -1.01
C PRO A 87 32.45 3.62 -2.28
N PRO A 88 32.64 2.30 -2.17
CA PRO A 88 32.69 1.40 -3.34
C PRO A 88 31.40 1.43 -4.17
N THR A 89 30.29 1.84 -3.57
CA THR A 89 28.97 2.02 -4.19
C THR A 89 28.78 3.36 -4.89
N MET A 90 29.81 4.20 -5.00
CA MET A 90 29.72 5.52 -5.66
C MET A 90 29.11 5.46 -7.09
N PRO A 91 29.39 4.47 -7.94
CA PRO A 91 28.70 4.37 -9.24
C PRO A 91 27.17 4.28 -9.11
N ARG A 92 26.64 3.49 -8.17
CA ARG A 92 25.20 3.39 -7.88
C ARG A 92 24.64 4.67 -7.28
N ILE A 93 25.40 5.34 -6.39
CA ILE A 93 25.02 6.64 -5.84
C ILE A 93 24.82 7.67 -6.96
N ARG A 94 25.70 7.70 -7.98
CA ARG A 94 25.54 8.61 -9.13
C ARG A 94 24.26 8.32 -9.92
N LYS A 95 23.90 7.05 -10.12
CA LYS A 95 22.63 6.66 -10.75
C LYS A 95 21.42 7.10 -9.90
N ALA A 96 21.49 6.93 -8.57
CA ALA A 96 20.45 7.41 -7.66
C ALA A 96 20.31 8.94 -7.74
N VAL A 97 21.43 9.68 -7.74
CA VAL A 97 21.45 11.14 -7.93
C VAL A 97 20.77 11.54 -9.23
N ARG A 98 21.09 10.85 -10.33
CA ARG A 98 20.47 11.13 -11.63
C ARG A 98 18.96 10.91 -11.58
N SER A 99 18.51 9.75 -11.06
CA SER A 99 17.08 9.47 -10.93
C SER A 99 16.33 10.47 -10.05
N ILE A 100 16.93 10.90 -8.92
CA ILE A 100 16.34 11.94 -8.07
C ILE A 100 16.22 13.26 -8.83
N LEU A 101 17.26 13.67 -9.58
CA LEU A 101 17.21 14.90 -10.37
C LEU A 101 16.19 14.84 -11.51
N ASP A 102 16.06 13.69 -12.17
CA ASP A 102 15.12 13.50 -13.27
C ASP A 102 13.64 13.46 -12.80
N SER A 103 13.39 13.06 -11.55
CA SER A 103 12.05 13.09 -10.93
C SER A 103 11.68 14.44 -10.29
N GLN A 104 12.55 15.46 -10.38
CA GLN A 104 12.25 16.78 -9.83
C GLN A 104 11.09 17.44 -10.59
N ARG A 105 10.12 17.91 -9.86
CA ARG A 105 8.93 18.57 -10.42
C ARG A 105 9.21 19.99 -10.91
N PRO A 106 8.35 20.53 -11.81
CA PRO A 106 8.50 21.89 -12.31
C PRO A 106 8.51 22.99 -11.24
N ASP A 107 7.91 22.76 -10.05
CA ASP A 107 7.95 23.69 -8.92
C ASP A 107 9.26 23.65 -8.12
N GLY A 108 10.12 22.66 -8.39
CA GLY A 108 11.42 22.46 -7.77
C GLY A 108 11.43 21.41 -6.65
N GLY A 109 10.29 20.84 -6.27
CA GLY A 109 10.20 19.81 -5.24
C GLY A 109 10.07 18.40 -5.80
N TRP A 110 9.74 17.47 -4.90
CA TRP A 110 9.44 16.06 -5.19
C TRP A 110 8.13 15.67 -4.54
N ASN A 111 7.33 14.89 -5.26
CA ASN A 111 6.06 14.33 -4.78
C ASN A 111 6.25 12.92 -4.19
N ILE A 112 5.16 12.35 -3.66
CA ILE A 112 5.10 10.98 -3.15
C ILE A 112 4.09 10.10 -3.89
N TYR A 113 3.44 10.62 -4.93
CA TYR A 113 2.56 9.88 -5.86
C TYR A 113 2.35 10.69 -7.14
N GLU A 114 1.98 10.02 -8.23
CA GLU A 114 1.63 10.68 -9.50
C GLU A 114 0.11 10.64 -9.76
N PRO A 115 -0.46 11.75 -10.26
CA PRO A 115 0.07 13.10 -10.27
C PRO A 115 -0.17 13.77 -8.89
N GLY A 116 0.88 14.07 -8.15
CA GLY A 116 0.80 14.68 -6.83
C GLY A 116 1.52 16.02 -6.75
N GLN A 117 1.20 16.83 -5.76
CA GLN A 117 1.95 18.04 -5.42
C GLN A 117 3.28 17.68 -4.76
N SER A 118 4.25 18.60 -4.81
CA SER A 118 5.50 18.41 -4.06
C SER A 118 5.23 18.27 -2.55
N GLU A 119 5.92 17.31 -1.93
CA GLU A 119 5.79 16.96 -0.52
C GLU A 119 7.06 17.33 0.24
N ILE A 120 6.91 17.81 1.48
CA ILE A 120 8.01 18.38 2.25
C ILE A 120 9.08 17.36 2.63
N ASN A 121 8.71 16.13 3.03
CA ASN A 121 9.67 15.09 3.42
C ASN A 121 10.46 14.60 2.21
N ALA A 122 9.78 14.34 1.09
CA ALA A 122 10.41 13.95 -0.17
C ALA A 122 11.40 15.04 -0.64
N SER A 123 10.97 16.30 -0.62
CA SER A 123 11.78 17.42 -1.08
C SER A 123 13.00 17.67 -0.18
N VAL A 124 12.84 17.61 1.15
CA VAL A 124 13.96 17.78 2.10
C VAL A 124 14.96 16.63 2.00
N ARG A 125 14.50 15.38 1.87
CA ARG A 125 15.39 14.21 1.71
C ARG A 125 16.15 14.29 0.40
N ALA A 126 15.46 14.52 -0.72
CA ALA A 126 16.07 14.62 -2.04
C ALA A 126 17.13 15.71 -2.08
N TYR A 127 16.79 16.95 -1.70
CA TYR A 127 17.75 18.05 -1.64
C TYR A 127 18.99 17.71 -0.80
N SER A 128 18.76 17.18 0.40
CA SER A 128 19.84 16.91 1.34
C SER A 128 20.78 15.83 0.81
N MET A 129 20.24 14.74 0.26
CA MET A 129 21.06 13.65 -0.25
C MET A 129 21.77 14.02 -1.55
N LEU A 130 21.16 14.83 -2.42
CA LEU A 130 21.84 15.42 -3.58
C LEU A 130 23.05 16.26 -3.15
N LYS A 131 22.89 17.12 -2.15
CA LYS A 131 23.97 17.90 -1.57
C LYS A 131 25.09 17.03 -1.01
N MET A 132 24.74 15.99 -0.23
CA MET A 132 25.72 15.06 0.36
C MET A 132 26.46 14.25 -0.71
N ALA A 133 25.82 13.96 -1.82
CA ALA A 133 26.42 13.28 -2.98
C ALA A 133 27.24 14.20 -3.90
N GLY A 134 27.36 15.50 -3.56
CA GLY A 134 28.24 16.46 -4.25
C GLY A 134 27.57 17.31 -5.32
N VAL A 135 26.23 17.35 -5.38
CA VAL A 135 25.52 18.31 -6.25
C VAL A 135 25.70 19.73 -5.68
N ASP A 136 26.08 20.65 -6.54
CA ASP A 136 26.32 22.05 -6.14
C ASP A 136 24.99 22.70 -5.69
N ILE A 137 25.00 23.32 -4.52
CA ILE A 137 23.84 24.06 -3.99
C ILE A 137 23.48 25.29 -4.82
N GLU A 138 24.39 25.76 -5.66
CA GLU A 138 24.19 26.85 -6.61
C GLU A 138 23.57 26.39 -7.95
N ASP A 139 23.44 25.06 -8.19
CA ASP A 139 22.68 24.53 -9.32
C ASP A 139 21.25 25.10 -9.29
N PRO A 140 20.72 25.59 -10.43
CA PRO A 140 19.36 26.17 -10.50
C PRO A 140 18.26 25.28 -9.93
N ARG A 141 18.38 23.95 -10.07
CA ARG A 141 17.44 22.97 -9.52
C ARG A 141 17.49 22.93 -7.99
N MET A 142 18.70 22.98 -7.43
CA MET A 142 18.91 23.02 -5.98
C MET A 142 18.41 24.33 -5.36
N LYS A 143 18.65 25.48 -6.01
CA LYS A 143 18.11 26.77 -5.57
C LYS A 143 16.59 26.75 -5.52
N LYS A 144 15.96 26.28 -6.58
CA LYS A 144 14.50 26.18 -6.67
C LYS A 144 13.91 25.26 -5.61
N ALA A 145 14.55 24.11 -5.38
CA ALA A 145 14.16 23.18 -4.31
C ALA A 145 14.24 23.82 -2.93
N ARG A 146 15.35 24.51 -2.62
CA ARG A 146 15.54 25.23 -1.35
C ARG A 146 14.46 26.27 -1.11
N GLU A 147 14.16 27.09 -2.10
CA GLU A 147 13.12 28.13 -2.01
C GLU A 147 11.74 27.50 -1.71
N LEU A 148 11.39 26.42 -2.42
CA LEU A 148 10.14 25.69 -2.17
C LEU A 148 10.10 25.08 -0.78
N ILE A 149 11.17 24.40 -0.36
CA ILE A 149 11.28 23.79 0.99
C ILE A 149 11.07 24.84 2.07
N LEU A 150 11.70 26.02 1.95
CA LEU A 150 11.51 27.12 2.90
C LEU A 150 10.06 27.63 2.89
N LYS A 151 9.43 27.79 1.71
CA LYS A 151 8.02 28.16 1.58
C LYS A 151 7.09 27.16 2.24
N MET A 152 7.40 25.86 2.21
CA MET A 152 6.65 24.79 2.86
C MET A 152 6.90 24.72 4.37
N GLY A 153 7.82 25.52 4.91
CA GLY A 153 8.11 25.65 6.34
C GLY A 153 9.41 25.01 6.80
N GLY A 154 10.28 24.66 5.87
CA GLY A 154 11.62 24.15 6.10
C GLY A 154 11.64 22.74 6.72
N ILE A 155 12.82 22.27 7.09
CA ILE A 155 13.02 20.97 7.75
C ILE A 155 12.19 20.81 9.03
N GLN A 156 11.81 21.91 9.68
CA GLN A 156 10.94 21.88 10.86
C GLN A 156 9.54 21.36 10.56
N ALA A 157 9.09 21.43 9.29
CA ALA A 157 7.79 20.92 8.86
C ALA A 157 7.77 19.39 8.64
N CYS A 158 8.92 18.76 8.46
CA CYS A 158 9.04 17.33 8.23
C CYS A 158 8.46 16.49 9.38
N ASN A 159 8.12 15.25 9.07
CA ASN A 159 7.68 14.26 10.05
C ASN A 159 8.82 13.77 10.95
N SER A 160 8.49 12.99 11.97
CA SER A 160 9.47 12.43 12.92
C SER A 160 10.50 11.55 12.25
N TYR A 161 10.12 10.83 11.21
CA TYR A 161 10.95 9.88 10.50
C TYR A 161 12.13 10.57 9.82
N THR A 162 11.86 11.58 9.00
CA THR A 162 12.90 12.42 8.35
C THR A 162 13.82 13.06 9.38
N LYS A 163 13.25 13.67 10.43
CA LYS A 163 14.04 14.30 11.50
C LYS A 163 14.94 13.33 12.22
N LEU A 164 14.44 12.10 12.46
CA LEU A 164 15.18 11.08 13.16
C LEU A 164 16.37 10.59 12.32
N ASN A 165 16.14 10.26 11.03
CA ASN A 165 17.21 9.90 10.11
C ASN A 165 18.30 10.98 10.05
N PHE A 166 17.90 12.23 9.94
CA PHE A 166 18.86 13.35 9.92
C PHE A 166 19.59 13.53 11.24
N SER A 167 18.97 13.19 12.36
CA SER A 167 19.64 13.27 13.66
C SER A 167 20.77 12.26 13.83
N LEU A 168 20.76 11.15 13.09
CA LEU A 168 21.84 10.16 13.08
C LEU A 168 23.13 10.68 12.40
N PHE A 169 22.98 11.74 11.61
CA PHE A 169 24.10 12.44 10.95
C PHE A 169 24.32 13.86 11.49
N ASN A 170 23.76 14.20 12.63
CA ASN A 170 23.80 15.55 13.23
C ASN A 170 23.21 16.66 12.35
N LEU A 171 22.43 16.33 11.32
CA LEU A 171 21.76 17.29 10.44
C LEU A 171 20.49 17.87 11.08
N PHE A 172 19.95 17.22 12.11
CA PHE A 172 18.83 17.72 12.91
C PHE A 172 19.08 17.45 14.40
N PRO A 173 18.74 18.38 15.31
CA PRO A 173 19.05 18.20 16.73
C PRO A 173 18.27 17.05 17.36
N ARG A 174 18.97 16.03 17.86
CA ARG A 174 18.41 14.81 18.47
C ARG A 174 17.40 15.08 19.59
N LYS A 175 17.59 16.16 20.34
CA LYS A 175 16.66 16.54 21.44
C LYS A 175 15.21 16.76 21.00
N TYR A 176 14.98 17.05 19.72
CA TYR A 176 13.64 17.24 19.13
C TYR A 176 13.11 16.01 18.38
N CYS A 177 13.82 14.90 18.37
CA CYS A 177 13.37 13.65 17.82
C CYS A 177 12.76 12.77 18.93
N PRO A 178 11.71 11.97 18.66
CA PRO A 178 11.18 11.03 19.64
C PRO A 178 12.22 9.95 19.98
N THR A 179 12.15 9.44 21.21
CA THR A 179 12.94 8.29 21.66
C THR A 179 12.12 7.03 21.52
N ILE A 180 12.77 5.98 21.02
CA ILE A 180 12.21 4.64 20.94
C ILE A 180 13.11 3.76 21.83
N PRO A 181 12.71 3.52 23.09
CA PRO A 181 13.54 2.78 24.02
C PRO A 181 13.50 1.27 23.73
N PRO A 182 14.63 0.57 23.67
CA PRO A 182 14.65 -0.89 23.52
C PRO A 182 13.96 -1.61 24.69
N GLU A 183 13.79 -0.96 25.83
CA GLU A 183 13.05 -1.45 26.97
C GLU A 183 11.60 -1.82 26.68
N ILE A 184 11.01 -1.31 25.57
CA ILE A 184 9.69 -1.74 25.11
C ILE A 184 9.62 -3.25 24.88
N MET A 185 10.75 -3.90 24.57
CA MET A 185 10.85 -5.34 24.33
C MET A 185 10.68 -6.18 25.60
N ILE A 186 10.89 -5.59 26.77
CA ILE A 186 10.86 -6.29 28.06
C ILE A 186 9.72 -5.82 28.96
N ILE A 187 8.88 -4.88 28.49
CA ILE A 187 7.68 -4.44 29.22
C ILE A 187 6.65 -5.57 29.22
N PRO A 188 6.16 -6.00 30.41
CA PRO A 188 5.08 -6.98 30.47
C PRO A 188 3.81 -6.52 29.75
N GLY A 189 3.00 -7.44 29.24
CA GLY A 189 1.68 -7.14 28.66
C GLY A 189 1.66 -6.99 27.15
N ASN A 190 2.70 -7.42 26.43
CA ASN A 190 2.72 -7.49 24.96
C ASN A 190 2.45 -6.15 24.26
N LEU A 191 2.83 -5.01 24.87
CA LEU A 191 2.60 -3.67 24.33
C LEU A 191 3.11 -3.51 22.87
N LEU A 192 4.20 -4.19 22.52
CA LEU A 192 4.74 -4.19 21.17
C LEU A 192 3.71 -4.70 20.14
N TYR A 193 2.92 -5.72 20.51
CA TYR A 193 1.93 -6.34 19.65
C TYR A 193 0.59 -5.57 19.57
N GLU A 194 0.46 -4.45 20.28
CA GLU A 194 -0.59 -3.47 20.06
C GLU A 194 -0.26 -2.47 18.95
N MET A 195 0.97 -2.50 18.42
CA MET A 195 1.40 -1.78 17.23
C MET A 195 1.31 -2.70 16.00
N SER A 196 1.14 -2.12 14.82
CA SER A 196 1.11 -2.87 13.55
C SER A 196 2.40 -3.66 13.28
N SER A 197 2.32 -4.69 12.44
CA SER A 197 3.45 -5.53 12.02
C SER A 197 4.62 -4.70 11.46
N TRP A 198 4.34 -3.81 10.53
CA TRP A 198 5.36 -2.94 9.92
C TRP A 198 5.93 -1.91 10.91
N THR A 199 5.12 -1.39 11.84
CA THR A 199 5.66 -0.54 12.90
C THR A 199 6.65 -1.31 13.78
N ARG A 200 6.33 -2.54 14.17
CA ARG A 200 7.23 -3.40 14.96
C ARG A 200 8.56 -3.62 14.25
N THR A 201 8.53 -3.99 12.96
CA THR A 201 9.76 -4.25 12.18
C THR A 201 10.60 -3.01 11.94
N ILE A 202 10.03 -1.81 12.01
CA ILE A 202 10.74 -0.53 11.92
C ILE A 202 11.31 -0.11 13.28
N ILE A 203 10.49 -0.11 14.33
CA ILE A 203 10.89 0.50 15.60
C ILE A 203 11.87 -0.37 16.40
N VAL A 204 11.83 -1.70 16.26
CA VAL A 204 12.73 -2.58 17.00
C VAL A 204 14.20 -2.35 16.59
N PRO A 205 14.60 -2.46 15.31
CA PRO A 205 15.98 -2.14 14.91
C PRO A 205 16.33 -0.67 15.17
N LEU A 206 15.40 0.25 14.96
CA LEU A 206 15.62 1.67 15.21
C LEU A 206 15.86 1.98 16.69
N SER A 207 15.24 1.24 17.62
CA SER A 207 15.50 1.34 19.05
C SER A 207 16.94 0.96 19.40
N ILE A 208 17.47 -0.06 18.74
CA ILE A 208 18.88 -0.48 18.87
C ILE A 208 19.81 0.64 18.41
N VAL A 209 19.59 1.17 17.20
CA VAL A 209 20.39 2.29 16.64
C VAL A 209 20.41 3.48 17.59
N GLN A 210 19.24 3.84 18.13
CA GLN A 210 19.14 4.96 19.07
C GLN A 210 19.84 4.68 20.41
N ALA A 211 19.71 3.44 20.94
CA ALA A 211 20.26 3.06 22.23
C ALA A 211 21.79 2.97 22.24
N THR A 212 22.40 2.61 21.09
CA THR A 212 23.86 2.62 20.94
C THR A 212 24.44 4.04 20.91
N GLY A 213 23.62 5.04 20.58
CA GLY A 213 24.07 6.44 20.44
C GLY A 213 25.01 6.67 19.25
N LYS A 214 25.19 5.69 18.36
CA LYS A 214 26.06 5.79 17.20
C LYS A 214 25.54 6.87 16.25
N THR A 215 26.43 7.75 15.81
CA THR A 215 26.15 8.76 14.78
C THR A 215 27.25 8.74 13.73
N ARG A 216 26.98 9.32 12.57
CA ARG A 216 27.94 9.43 11.47
C ARG A 216 28.19 10.90 11.11
N ARG A 217 29.36 11.16 10.53
CA ARG A 217 29.70 12.46 9.94
C ARG A 217 29.21 12.48 8.50
N THR A 218 28.81 13.65 8.05
CA THR A 218 28.50 13.92 6.64
C THR A 218 29.77 14.15 5.83
N PRO A 219 29.75 13.93 4.52
CA PRO A 219 30.85 14.30 3.63
C PRO A 219 31.26 15.75 3.82
N ASN A 220 32.57 16.02 3.91
CA ASN A 220 33.15 17.36 4.12
C ASN A 220 32.51 18.18 5.26
N ASN A 221 31.91 17.52 6.25
CA ASN A 221 31.12 18.13 7.32
C ASN A 221 29.99 19.03 6.80
N LEU A 222 29.42 18.71 5.64
CA LEU A 222 28.26 19.42 5.10
C LEU A 222 27.09 19.38 6.07
N ASN A 223 26.34 20.47 6.14
CA ASN A 223 25.11 20.59 6.92
C ASN A 223 23.93 20.96 6.01
N VAL A 224 22.76 21.18 6.58
CA VAL A 224 21.55 21.61 5.88
C VAL A 224 20.90 22.82 6.58
N GLU A 225 21.73 23.71 7.12
CA GLU A 225 21.28 24.88 7.86
C GLU A 225 20.40 25.79 7.00
N GLU A 226 20.67 25.87 5.70
CA GLU A 226 19.90 26.63 4.73
C GLU A 226 18.46 26.12 4.53
N LEU A 227 18.13 24.93 5.02
CA LEU A 227 16.77 24.39 5.00
C LEU A 227 15.97 24.71 6.27
N PHE A 228 16.59 25.31 7.28
CA PHE A 228 15.87 25.75 8.47
C PHE A 228 15.11 27.04 8.20
N HIS A 229 13.80 27.01 8.34
CA HIS A 229 12.97 28.19 8.18
C HIS A 229 13.25 29.21 9.32
N PRO A 230 13.68 30.45 9.02
CA PRO A 230 14.21 31.39 10.04
C PRO A 230 13.17 31.76 11.11
N HIS A 231 11.88 31.80 10.76
CA HIS A 231 10.80 32.23 11.67
C HIS A 231 10.02 31.07 12.29
N ARG A 232 10.35 29.82 11.97
CA ARG A 232 9.66 28.64 12.51
C ARG A 232 10.47 28.00 13.62
N LYS A 233 9.93 28.03 14.83
CA LYS A 233 10.57 27.34 15.97
C LYS A 233 10.47 25.82 15.79
N ILE A 234 11.51 25.10 16.20
CA ILE A 234 11.46 23.65 16.33
C ILE A 234 10.62 23.36 17.58
N ALA A 235 9.38 22.92 17.37
CA ALA A 235 8.47 22.62 18.46
C ALA A 235 8.02 21.16 18.41
N LEU A 236 8.06 20.50 19.57
CA LEU A 236 7.45 19.19 19.78
C LEU A 236 5.98 19.31 20.22
N SER A 237 5.49 20.53 20.57
CA SER A 237 4.14 20.69 21.10
C SER A 237 3.07 20.49 20.03
N ARG A 238 2.08 19.68 20.33
CA ARG A 238 0.87 19.44 19.53
C ARG A 238 -0.34 20.10 20.20
N LYS A 239 -1.39 20.40 19.43
CA LYS A 239 -2.66 20.91 19.99
C LYS A 239 -3.38 19.91 20.91
N ASP A 240 -3.05 18.62 20.81
CA ASP A 240 -3.63 17.54 21.59
C ASP A 240 -2.95 17.42 22.98
N ARG A 241 -3.73 17.44 24.05
CA ARG A 241 -3.25 17.31 25.43
C ARG A 241 -2.57 15.96 25.70
N ILE A 242 -3.08 14.86 25.12
CA ILE A 242 -2.52 13.51 25.31
C ILE A 242 -1.18 13.40 24.57
N ALA A 243 -1.10 13.91 23.35
CA ALA A 243 0.17 13.95 22.61
C ALA A 243 1.22 14.78 23.37
N ASN A 244 0.84 15.88 24.01
CA ASN A 244 1.76 16.65 24.85
C ASN A 244 2.19 15.89 26.11
N LEU A 245 1.35 15.02 26.67
CA LEU A 245 1.73 14.15 27.79
C LEU A 245 2.82 13.15 27.34
N PHE A 246 2.67 12.53 26.17
CA PHE A 246 3.71 11.65 25.61
C PHE A 246 5.03 12.40 25.35
N ILE A 247 4.97 13.64 24.86
CA ILE A 247 6.16 14.49 24.67
C ILE A 247 6.85 14.79 26.02
N LYS A 248 6.08 15.05 27.07
CA LYS A 248 6.64 15.24 28.42
C LYS A 248 7.25 13.94 28.94
N ALA A 249 6.59 12.80 28.75
CA ALA A 249 7.12 11.48 29.12
C ALA A 249 8.44 11.18 28.38
N ASP A 250 8.50 11.43 27.07
CA ASP A 250 9.72 11.31 26.27
C ASP A 250 10.86 12.21 26.81
N THR A 251 10.54 13.42 27.21
CA THR A 251 11.52 14.37 27.79
C THR A 251 12.04 13.84 29.15
N LEU A 252 11.16 13.31 29.99
CA LEU A 252 11.54 12.70 31.27
C LEU A 252 12.37 11.44 31.04
N PHE A 253 11.98 10.61 30.07
CA PHE A 253 12.73 9.41 29.71
C PHE A 253 14.15 9.76 29.21
N LYS A 254 14.33 10.76 28.37
CA LYS A 254 15.64 11.26 27.93
C LYS A 254 16.52 11.75 29.09
N ARG A 255 15.90 12.35 30.13
CA ARG A 255 16.64 12.74 31.35
C ARG A 255 17.05 11.53 32.16
N TRP A 256 16.12 10.58 32.35
CA TRP A 256 16.39 9.33 33.07
C TRP A 256 17.48 8.50 32.35
N GLU A 257 17.43 8.41 31.04
CA GLU A 257 18.43 7.75 30.19
C GLU A 257 19.85 8.29 30.43
N ARG A 258 19.98 9.62 30.60
CA ARG A 258 21.27 10.26 30.86
C ARG A 258 21.80 10.07 32.28
N GLN A 259 20.95 9.88 33.26
CA GLN A 259 21.31 9.93 34.67
C GLN A 259 21.37 8.58 35.38
N THR A 260 20.57 7.61 34.97
CA THR A 260 20.26 6.45 35.80
C THR A 260 20.12 5.12 35.06
N VAL A 261 20.54 5.03 33.80
CA VAL A 261 20.35 3.77 33.06
C VAL A 261 21.10 2.65 33.79
N ASN A 262 20.33 1.71 34.33
CA ASN A 262 20.92 0.43 34.73
C ASN A 262 21.43 -0.25 33.44
N LYS A 263 22.76 -0.22 33.27
CA LYS A 263 23.42 -0.73 32.07
C LYS A 263 23.03 -2.18 31.79
N SER A 264 22.76 -2.97 32.84
CA SER A 264 22.32 -4.36 32.68
C SER A 264 20.93 -4.48 32.07
N ILE A 265 19.96 -3.66 32.49
CA ILE A 265 18.61 -3.66 31.92
C ILE A 265 18.64 -3.21 30.46
N ARG A 266 19.38 -2.14 30.17
CA ARG A 266 19.55 -1.65 28.79
C ARG A 266 20.20 -2.69 27.89
N SER A 267 21.29 -3.32 28.35
CA SER A 267 21.98 -4.39 27.62
C SER A 267 21.05 -5.58 27.35
N TYR A 268 20.28 -6.00 28.34
CA TYR A 268 19.30 -7.07 28.19
C TYR A 268 18.19 -6.69 27.20
N ALA A 269 17.68 -5.47 27.25
CA ALA A 269 16.66 -4.98 26.32
C ALA A 269 17.18 -4.92 24.86
N ILE A 270 18.42 -4.45 24.67
CA ILE A 270 19.08 -4.45 23.36
C ILE A 270 19.25 -5.87 22.83
N HIS A 271 19.74 -6.80 23.67
CA HIS A 271 19.91 -8.21 23.27
C HIS A 271 18.56 -8.87 22.93
N THR A 272 17.49 -8.54 23.68
CA THR A 272 16.13 -9.03 23.36
C THR A 272 15.65 -8.48 22.01
N ALA A 273 15.89 -7.19 21.74
CA ALA A 273 15.56 -6.56 20.46
C ALA A 273 16.34 -7.17 19.29
N GLU A 274 17.64 -7.41 19.48
CA GLU A 274 18.51 -8.07 18.50
C GLU A 274 18.02 -9.50 18.19
N THR A 275 17.76 -10.31 19.21
CA THR A 275 17.24 -11.67 19.05
C THR A 275 15.89 -11.68 18.31
N TRP A 276 14.99 -10.74 18.66
CA TRP A 276 13.71 -10.58 17.98
C TRP A 276 13.91 -10.23 16.50
N MET A 277 14.79 -9.28 16.19
CA MET A 277 15.10 -8.82 14.83
C MET A 277 15.68 -9.95 13.97
N LEU A 278 16.73 -10.63 14.46
CA LEU A 278 17.40 -11.71 13.73
C LEU A 278 16.48 -12.90 13.47
N SER A 279 15.63 -13.26 14.45
CA SER A 279 14.67 -14.36 14.26
C SER A 279 13.69 -14.12 13.12
N ARG A 280 13.38 -12.86 12.77
CA ARG A 280 12.51 -12.52 11.65
C ARG A 280 13.27 -12.32 10.35
N LEU A 281 14.49 -11.80 10.43
CA LEU A 281 15.38 -11.65 9.28
C LEU A 281 15.65 -12.99 8.59
N HIS A 282 15.93 -14.05 9.36
CA HIS A 282 16.28 -15.38 8.82
C HIS A 282 15.15 -16.08 8.06
N PHE A 283 13.89 -15.62 8.20
CA PHE A 283 12.72 -16.22 7.56
C PHE A 283 11.94 -15.20 6.71
N SER A 284 12.69 -14.30 6.10
CA SER A 284 12.11 -13.28 5.21
C SER A 284 13.12 -12.84 4.14
N ASP A 285 12.63 -12.19 3.12
CA ASP A 285 13.43 -11.52 2.08
C ASP A 285 14.11 -10.23 2.58
N GLY A 286 14.47 -10.18 3.83
CA GLY A 286 14.89 -9.04 4.61
C GLY A 286 13.85 -8.71 5.68
N LEU A 287 14.25 -7.99 6.73
CA LEU A 287 13.38 -7.77 7.89
C LEU A 287 12.03 -7.15 7.48
N GLY A 288 10.94 -7.91 7.67
CA GLY A 288 9.59 -7.49 7.27
C GLY A 288 9.39 -7.35 5.77
N ALA A 289 10.39 -7.71 4.96
CA ALA A 289 10.43 -7.64 3.50
C ALA A 289 10.02 -6.27 2.90
N ILE A 290 10.16 -5.20 3.67
CA ILE A 290 9.93 -3.81 3.26
C ILE A 290 11.17 -2.95 3.52
N TYR A 291 11.48 -2.05 2.57
CA TYR A 291 12.73 -1.31 2.57
C TYR A 291 13.07 -0.57 3.89
N PRO A 292 12.15 0.09 4.63
CA PRO A 292 12.55 0.84 5.83
C PRO A 292 13.02 -0.09 6.95
N SER A 293 12.36 -1.23 7.13
CA SER A 293 12.73 -2.23 8.13
C SER A 293 14.07 -2.87 7.79
N MET A 294 14.30 -3.17 6.51
CA MET A 294 15.55 -3.73 6.00
C MET A 294 16.71 -2.74 6.21
N MET A 295 16.53 -1.46 5.87
CA MET A 295 17.52 -0.42 6.10
C MET A 295 17.90 -0.31 7.58
N TYR A 296 16.91 -0.27 8.48
CA TYR A 296 17.21 -0.15 9.91
C TYR A 296 17.79 -1.41 10.54
N SER A 297 17.48 -2.61 10.04
CA SER A 297 18.13 -3.83 10.50
C SER A 297 19.64 -3.83 10.18
N ILE A 298 20.00 -3.39 8.97
CA ILE A 298 21.40 -3.20 8.56
C ILE A 298 22.10 -2.16 9.47
N MET A 299 21.45 -1.00 9.69
CA MET A 299 21.99 0.03 10.56
C MET A 299 22.14 -0.44 12.02
N ALA A 300 21.21 -1.27 12.52
CA ALA A 300 21.24 -1.81 13.86
C ALA A 300 22.40 -2.80 14.04
N MET A 301 22.59 -3.74 13.12
CA MET A 301 23.71 -4.68 13.15
C MET A 301 25.05 -3.96 13.09
N ASP A 302 25.21 -2.98 12.17
CA ASP A 302 26.41 -2.14 12.15
C ASP A 302 26.60 -1.35 13.46
N ALA A 303 25.51 -0.84 14.05
CA ALA A 303 25.58 -0.11 15.33
C ALA A 303 26.00 -1.01 16.51
N LEU A 304 25.62 -2.28 16.50
CA LEU A 304 26.04 -3.30 17.46
C LEU A 304 27.49 -3.75 17.27
N GLY A 305 28.10 -3.43 16.13
CA GLY A 305 29.51 -3.77 15.85
C GLY A 305 29.70 -5.05 15.04
N TYR A 306 28.68 -5.49 14.31
CA TYR A 306 28.83 -6.59 13.36
C TYR A 306 29.88 -6.24 12.30
N GLU A 307 30.81 -7.12 12.05
CA GLU A 307 31.79 -6.96 10.97
C GLU A 307 31.11 -7.08 9.60
N ARG A 308 31.72 -6.52 8.57
CA ARG A 308 31.12 -6.48 7.23
C ARG A 308 30.89 -7.85 6.58
N ASP A 309 31.71 -8.79 6.91
CA ASP A 309 31.66 -10.20 6.49
C ASP A 309 30.82 -11.09 7.43
N HIS A 310 30.16 -10.50 8.41
CA HIS A 310 29.24 -11.26 9.25
C HIS A 310 28.05 -11.74 8.40
N PRO A 311 27.73 -13.04 8.41
CA PRO A 311 26.73 -13.62 7.50
C PRO A 311 25.37 -12.91 7.51
N ASP A 312 24.86 -12.54 8.70
CA ASP A 312 23.56 -11.86 8.84
C ASP A 312 23.59 -10.46 8.22
N LEU A 313 24.68 -9.72 8.39
CA LEU A 313 24.81 -8.38 7.82
C LEU A 313 25.01 -8.43 6.32
N GLU A 314 25.82 -9.35 5.82
CA GLU A 314 26.02 -9.56 4.38
C GLU A 314 24.71 -9.97 3.69
N GLN A 315 23.97 -10.93 4.29
CA GLN A 315 22.66 -11.34 3.79
C GLN A 315 21.67 -10.17 3.77
N ALA A 316 21.59 -9.39 4.85
CA ALA A 316 20.67 -8.24 4.91
C ALA A 316 20.99 -7.17 3.87
N ILE A 317 22.29 -6.87 3.64
CA ILE A 317 22.73 -5.94 2.58
C ILE A 317 22.35 -6.49 1.20
N LYS A 318 22.59 -7.76 0.95
CA LYS A 318 22.22 -8.39 -0.33
C LYS A 318 20.72 -8.32 -0.58
N GLN A 319 19.90 -8.70 0.41
CA GLN A 319 18.44 -8.65 0.30
C GLN A 319 17.94 -7.22 0.06
N PHE A 320 18.56 -6.22 0.70
CA PHE A 320 18.25 -4.82 0.45
C PHE A 320 18.65 -4.38 -0.95
N ASP A 321 19.84 -4.77 -1.42
CA ASP A 321 20.31 -4.50 -2.78
C ASP A 321 19.43 -5.19 -3.85
N ASP A 322 18.84 -6.33 -3.57
CA ASP A 322 17.91 -7.05 -4.48
C ASP A 322 16.59 -6.28 -4.75
N LEU A 323 16.31 -5.21 -4.02
CA LEU A 323 15.21 -4.28 -4.32
C LEU A 323 15.55 -3.26 -5.41
N MET A 324 16.82 -3.17 -5.84
CA MET A 324 17.24 -2.21 -6.86
C MET A 324 16.98 -2.73 -8.26
N LEU A 325 16.46 -1.85 -9.11
CA LEU A 325 16.40 -2.00 -10.56
C LEU A 325 17.45 -1.06 -11.17
N GLU A 326 18.56 -1.60 -11.59
CA GLU A 326 19.71 -0.83 -12.04
C GLU A 326 19.73 -0.73 -13.56
N GLY A 327 19.49 0.48 -14.10
CA GLY A 327 19.67 0.80 -15.51
C GLY A 327 21.11 1.25 -15.86
N GLU A 328 21.32 1.70 -17.07
CA GLU A 328 22.65 2.19 -17.51
C GLU A 328 23.07 3.47 -16.75
N GLU A 329 22.21 4.50 -16.73
CA GLU A 329 22.50 5.81 -16.13
C GLU A 329 21.64 6.11 -14.89
N THR A 330 20.54 5.43 -14.71
CA THR A 330 19.55 5.63 -13.65
C THR A 330 19.31 4.37 -12.88
N MET A 331 18.63 4.47 -11.75
CA MET A 331 18.16 3.32 -10.98
C MET A 331 16.81 3.63 -10.31
N VAL A 332 16.06 2.58 -10.06
CA VAL A 332 14.84 2.61 -9.25
C VAL A 332 15.06 1.76 -8.01
N PHE A 333 14.58 2.20 -6.87
CA PHE A 333 14.58 1.41 -5.65
C PHE A 333 13.14 1.01 -5.32
N GLN A 334 12.86 -0.28 -5.30
CA GLN A 334 11.54 -0.81 -4.99
C GLN A 334 11.28 -0.83 -3.48
N PRO A 335 10.04 -0.58 -3.02
CA PRO A 335 9.70 -0.68 -1.59
C PRO A 335 9.68 -2.12 -1.07
N CYS A 336 9.30 -3.06 -1.90
CA CYS A 336 9.17 -4.50 -1.69
C CYS A 336 8.95 -5.19 -3.03
N LYS A 337 8.73 -6.51 -3.03
CA LYS A 337 8.33 -7.30 -4.21
C LYS A 337 7.01 -8.01 -3.94
N SER A 338 6.20 -8.25 -4.98
CA SER A 338 4.82 -8.75 -4.86
C SER A 338 4.54 -10.07 -5.60
N PRO A 339 5.43 -11.08 -5.56
CA PRO A 339 5.26 -12.26 -6.40
C PRO A 339 4.03 -13.12 -6.03
N VAL A 340 3.68 -13.23 -4.77
CA VAL A 340 2.49 -13.99 -4.36
C VAL A 340 1.21 -13.24 -4.73
N TRP A 341 1.17 -11.94 -4.45
CA TRP A 341 0.06 -11.05 -4.81
C TRP A 341 -0.20 -11.02 -6.31
N ASP A 342 0.84 -10.76 -7.11
CA ASP A 342 0.73 -10.72 -8.57
C ASP A 342 0.32 -12.06 -9.16
N THR A 343 0.88 -13.18 -8.64
CA THR A 343 0.52 -14.53 -9.08
C THR A 343 -0.93 -14.85 -8.76
N ALA A 344 -1.38 -14.53 -7.57
CA ALA A 344 -2.76 -14.80 -7.16
C ALA A 344 -3.77 -14.01 -8.00
N ILE A 345 -3.55 -12.70 -8.22
CA ILE A 345 -4.47 -11.90 -9.04
C ILE A 345 -4.41 -12.32 -10.50
N ALA A 346 -3.22 -12.56 -11.07
CA ALA A 346 -3.07 -12.99 -12.46
C ALA A 346 -3.79 -14.32 -12.70
N ALA A 347 -3.57 -15.32 -11.84
CA ALA A 347 -4.24 -16.62 -11.94
C ALA A 347 -5.77 -16.48 -11.79
N PHE A 348 -6.23 -15.67 -10.86
CA PHE A 348 -7.67 -15.41 -10.70
C PHE A 348 -8.27 -14.72 -11.92
N ALA A 349 -7.62 -13.69 -12.47
CA ALA A 349 -8.10 -12.96 -13.64
C ALA A 349 -8.18 -13.85 -14.88
N LEU A 350 -7.16 -14.66 -15.13
CA LEU A 350 -7.12 -15.62 -16.24
C LEU A 350 -8.18 -16.72 -16.06
N GLY A 351 -8.38 -17.19 -14.85
CA GLY A 351 -9.41 -18.18 -14.52
C GLY A 351 -10.84 -17.65 -14.71
N GLU A 352 -11.12 -16.43 -14.23
CA GLU A 352 -12.41 -15.77 -14.40
C GLU A 352 -12.72 -15.44 -15.88
N LEU A 353 -11.70 -15.15 -16.70
CA LEU A 353 -11.87 -14.99 -18.14
C LEU A 353 -12.37 -16.29 -18.81
N GLY A 354 -11.89 -17.45 -18.34
CA GLY A 354 -12.18 -18.76 -18.91
C GLY A 354 -11.24 -19.12 -20.08
N GLY A 355 -11.12 -20.41 -20.34
CA GLY A 355 -10.22 -20.94 -21.39
C GLY A 355 -8.73 -20.78 -21.03
N ALA A 356 -8.42 -20.75 -19.75
CA ALA A 356 -7.04 -20.63 -19.25
C ALA A 356 -6.19 -21.84 -19.65
N ASP A 357 -4.88 -21.62 -19.85
CA ASP A 357 -3.89 -22.66 -20.07
C ASP A 357 -3.69 -23.51 -18.80
N GLU A 358 -4.22 -24.75 -18.81
CA GLU A 358 -4.22 -25.62 -17.63
C GLU A 358 -2.83 -25.90 -17.08
N ALA A 359 -1.82 -26.08 -17.93
CA ALA A 359 -0.45 -26.38 -17.50
C ALA A 359 0.17 -25.17 -16.79
N ARG A 360 0.00 -23.97 -17.35
CA ARG A 360 0.48 -22.72 -16.76
C ARG A 360 -0.23 -22.36 -15.45
N MET A 361 -1.52 -22.62 -15.40
CA MET A 361 -2.32 -22.44 -14.18
C MET A 361 -1.94 -23.43 -13.08
N SER A 362 -1.67 -24.70 -13.46
CA SER A 362 -1.17 -25.72 -12.52
C SER A 362 0.19 -25.32 -11.94
N ALA A 363 1.12 -24.87 -12.78
CA ALA A 363 2.42 -24.38 -12.31
C ALA A 363 2.28 -23.22 -11.31
N ALA A 364 1.34 -22.28 -11.54
CA ALA A 364 1.06 -21.20 -10.61
C ALA A 364 0.48 -21.70 -9.28
N ALA A 365 -0.45 -22.68 -9.33
CA ALA A 365 -1.00 -23.28 -8.13
C ALA A 365 0.06 -24.01 -7.30
N ASP A 366 0.92 -24.80 -7.95
CA ASP A 366 2.02 -25.52 -7.29
C ASP A 366 3.00 -24.50 -6.64
N TRP A 367 3.37 -23.45 -7.36
CA TRP A 367 4.24 -22.41 -6.85
C TRP A 367 3.64 -21.68 -5.62
N LEU A 368 2.33 -21.37 -5.63
CA LEU A 368 1.64 -20.77 -4.48
C LEU A 368 1.59 -21.74 -3.30
N LEU A 369 1.28 -23.03 -3.53
CA LEU A 369 1.18 -24.02 -2.46
C LEU A 369 2.52 -24.28 -1.77
N ASP A 370 3.66 -24.15 -2.48
CA ASP A 370 5.00 -24.28 -1.90
C ASP A 370 5.34 -23.12 -0.95
N ARG A 371 4.56 -22.04 -1.00
CA ARG A 371 4.74 -20.83 -0.17
C ARG A 371 3.72 -20.69 0.95
N GLU A 372 2.91 -21.72 1.19
CA GLU A 372 2.02 -21.71 2.37
C GLU A 372 2.84 -21.61 3.65
N ILE A 373 2.55 -20.59 4.45
CA ILE A 373 3.20 -20.37 5.75
C ILE A 373 2.70 -21.40 6.77
N ARG A 374 3.65 -22.11 7.41
CA ARG A 374 3.35 -23.13 8.42
C ARG A 374 3.96 -22.79 9.78
N ARG A 375 4.46 -21.58 9.94
CA ARG A 375 5.07 -21.05 11.16
C ARG A 375 4.10 -20.15 11.92
N LYS A 376 4.16 -20.22 13.25
CA LYS A 376 3.54 -19.19 14.09
C LYS A 376 4.33 -17.89 13.98
N GLY A 377 3.65 -16.84 13.54
CA GLY A 377 4.18 -15.49 13.44
C GLY A 377 3.72 -14.59 14.58
N ASP A 378 3.90 -13.30 14.41
CA ASP A 378 3.53 -12.25 15.39
C ASP A 378 2.04 -12.23 15.72
N TRP A 379 1.18 -12.54 14.76
CA TRP A 379 -0.28 -12.68 14.94
C TRP A 379 -0.64 -13.65 16.07
N SER A 380 0.22 -14.65 16.33
CA SER A 380 -0.01 -15.66 17.37
C SER A 380 0.06 -15.10 18.80
N ALA A 381 0.61 -13.90 19.00
CA ALA A 381 0.56 -13.20 20.29
C ALA A 381 -0.90 -12.96 20.75
N LYS A 382 -1.82 -12.72 19.80
CA LYS A 382 -3.26 -12.56 20.06
C LYS A 382 -4.09 -13.82 19.76
N ARG A 383 -3.56 -14.77 18.99
CA ARG A 383 -4.22 -16.03 18.59
C ARG A 383 -3.31 -17.25 18.82
N PRO A 384 -2.88 -17.53 20.06
CA PRO A 384 -1.82 -18.53 20.34
C PRO A 384 -2.21 -19.97 19.97
N ASN A 385 -3.51 -20.28 19.94
CA ASN A 385 -4.01 -21.63 19.68
C ASN A 385 -4.42 -21.84 18.21
N LEU A 386 -4.32 -20.83 17.35
CA LEU A 386 -4.68 -20.94 15.95
C LEU A 386 -3.58 -21.67 15.18
N THR A 387 -3.97 -22.62 14.33
CA THR A 387 -3.03 -23.36 13.47
C THR A 387 -2.45 -22.43 12.41
N PRO A 388 -1.12 -22.40 12.23
CA PRO A 388 -0.50 -21.56 11.22
C PRO A 388 -0.90 -21.94 9.80
N SER A 389 -1.24 -20.95 8.99
CA SER A 389 -1.42 -21.03 7.56
C SER A 389 -1.45 -19.62 6.96
N GLY A 390 -1.67 -19.50 5.66
CA GLY A 390 -1.76 -18.24 4.94
C GLY A 390 -0.58 -18.02 4.01
N TRP A 391 -0.61 -16.92 3.30
CA TRP A 391 0.42 -16.48 2.37
C TRP A 391 0.86 -15.07 2.69
N VAL A 392 2.04 -14.73 2.22
CA VAL A 392 2.64 -13.39 2.32
C VAL A 392 2.58 -12.70 0.97
N PHE A 393 2.85 -11.42 0.96
CA PHE A 393 2.89 -10.60 -0.25
C PHE A 393 4.16 -10.89 -1.10
N GLU A 394 5.27 -11.13 -0.42
CA GLU A 394 6.62 -11.28 -0.95
C GLU A 394 6.96 -12.76 -1.26
N TYR A 395 8.23 -13.06 -1.60
CA TYR A 395 8.68 -14.45 -1.75
C TYR A 395 8.74 -15.20 -0.42
N SER A 396 9.18 -14.52 0.64
CA SER A 396 9.29 -15.05 2.00
C SER A 396 9.16 -13.94 3.04
N ASN A 397 8.25 -14.13 4.00
CA ASN A 397 8.06 -13.27 5.18
C ASN A 397 7.26 -14.03 6.25
N GLU A 398 7.81 -15.18 6.71
CA GLU A 398 7.05 -16.21 7.42
C GLU A 398 6.41 -15.79 8.74
N PHE A 399 6.86 -14.67 9.33
CA PHE A 399 6.26 -14.15 10.56
C PHE A 399 5.01 -13.29 10.33
N TYR A 400 4.74 -12.90 9.06
CA TYR A 400 3.70 -11.94 8.72
C TYR A 400 2.83 -12.42 7.55
N PRO A 401 2.15 -13.59 7.67
CA PRO A 401 1.12 -13.95 6.68
C PRO A 401 0.07 -12.85 6.62
N ASP A 402 -0.31 -12.51 5.38
CA ASP A 402 -1.26 -11.45 5.07
C ASP A 402 -2.66 -12.03 4.81
N ILE A 403 -3.69 -11.40 5.38
CA ILE A 403 -5.08 -11.84 5.24
C ILE A 403 -5.58 -11.57 3.82
N ASP A 404 -5.20 -10.44 3.22
CA ASP A 404 -5.63 -10.07 1.86
C ASP A 404 -5.00 -10.99 0.82
N ASP A 405 -3.69 -11.25 0.92
CA ASP A 405 -2.99 -12.22 0.08
C ASP A 405 -3.56 -13.62 0.23
N THR A 406 -3.81 -14.05 1.46
CA THR A 406 -4.40 -15.38 1.73
C THR A 406 -5.78 -15.51 1.09
N ALA A 407 -6.65 -14.49 1.21
CA ALA A 407 -7.96 -14.48 0.57
C ALA A 407 -7.84 -14.47 -0.96
N MET A 408 -6.87 -13.75 -1.51
CA MET A 408 -6.64 -13.69 -2.96
C MET A 408 -6.10 -15.01 -3.52
N VAL A 409 -5.16 -15.66 -2.81
CA VAL A 409 -4.67 -17.00 -3.17
C VAL A 409 -5.82 -18.03 -3.14
N LEU A 410 -6.68 -17.98 -2.13
CA LEU A 410 -7.86 -18.85 -2.10
C LEU A 410 -8.80 -18.61 -3.29
N LEU A 411 -8.97 -17.37 -3.74
CA LEU A 411 -9.74 -17.06 -4.96
C LEU A 411 -9.04 -17.60 -6.21
N ALA A 412 -7.73 -17.47 -6.33
CA ALA A 412 -6.95 -18.01 -7.45
C ALA A 412 -7.06 -19.54 -7.55
N LEU A 413 -6.95 -20.23 -6.42
CA LEU A 413 -7.06 -21.71 -6.34
C LEU A 413 -8.46 -22.26 -6.64
N LEU A 414 -9.49 -21.41 -6.85
CA LEU A 414 -10.76 -21.84 -7.44
C LEU A 414 -10.61 -22.23 -8.91
N HIS A 415 -9.66 -21.64 -9.61
CA HIS A 415 -9.45 -21.78 -11.04
C HIS A 415 -8.15 -22.51 -11.39
N ALA A 416 -7.15 -22.42 -10.52
CA ALA A 416 -5.85 -23.07 -10.69
C ALA A 416 -5.78 -24.35 -9.86
N ARG A 417 -5.55 -25.49 -10.53
CA ARG A 417 -5.45 -26.80 -9.88
C ARG A 417 -4.01 -27.26 -9.88
N ALA A 418 -3.50 -27.52 -8.67
CA ALA A 418 -2.16 -28.05 -8.48
C ALA A 418 -2.00 -29.49 -8.95
N GLY A 419 -0.78 -29.89 -9.22
CA GLY A 419 -0.43 -31.28 -9.56
C GLY A 419 -0.75 -32.28 -8.44
N ASP A 420 -0.74 -31.85 -7.15
CA ASP A 420 -1.21 -32.60 -5.99
C ASP A 420 -2.52 -32.01 -5.45
N PRO A 421 -3.69 -32.53 -5.85
CA PRO A 421 -4.98 -32.03 -5.37
C PRO A 421 -5.19 -32.19 -3.86
N GLU A 422 -4.64 -33.23 -3.24
CA GLU A 422 -4.77 -33.40 -1.79
C GLU A 422 -3.94 -32.38 -1.01
N LYS A 423 -2.74 -32.02 -1.49
CA LYS A 423 -1.93 -30.94 -0.94
C LYS A 423 -2.71 -29.64 -0.99
N GLN A 424 -3.33 -29.33 -2.15
CA GLN A 424 -4.15 -28.13 -2.33
C GLN A 424 -5.32 -28.11 -1.34
N GLU A 425 -6.12 -29.16 -1.26
CA GLU A 425 -7.27 -29.23 -0.35
C GLU A 425 -6.87 -29.05 1.12
N ARG A 426 -5.76 -29.67 1.53
CA ARG A 426 -5.23 -29.53 2.89
C ARG A 426 -4.79 -28.08 3.19
N ALA A 427 -4.11 -27.42 2.24
CA ALA A 427 -3.67 -26.03 2.37
C ALA A 427 -4.87 -25.06 2.45
N GLU A 428 -5.83 -25.21 1.53
CA GLU A 428 -7.06 -24.42 1.51
C GLU A 428 -7.85 -24.53 2.82
N ARG A 429 -8.02 -25.73 3.34
CA ARG A 429 -8.72 -25.95 4.61
C ARG A 429 -8.04 -25.28 5.79
N ARG A 430 -6.69 -25.30 5.84
CA ARG A 430 -5.93 -24.61 6.89
C ARG A 430 -6.05 -23.11 6.77
N ALA A 431 -5.94 -22.59 5.55
CA ALA A 431 -6.04 -21.16 5.28
C ALA A 431 -7.43 -20.60 5.61
N LEU A 432 -8.48 -21.32 5.26
CA LEU A 432 -9.84 -20.95 5.63
C LEU A 432 -10.01 -20.87 7.16
N ASN A 433 -9.51 -21.87 7.89
CA ASN A 433 -9.53 -21.83 9.35
C ASN A 433 -8.72 -20.68 9.93
N TRP A 434 -7.57 -20.37 9.31
CA TRP A 434 -6.72 -19.27 9.76
C TRP A 434 -7.40 -17.91 9.53
N ILE A 435 -7.96 -17.64 8.34
CA ILE A 435 -8.71 -16.40 8.05
C ILE A 435 -9.87 -16.23 9.03
N LEU A 436 -10.65 -17.28 9.29
CA LEU A 436 -11.77 -17.22 10.25
C LEU A 436 -11.29 -16.87 11.66
N GLY A 437 -10.16 -17.45 12.09
CA GLY A 437 -9.55 -17.16 13.38
C GLY A 437 -8.96 -15.76 13.49
N MET A 438 -8.67 -15.11 12.37
CA MET A 438 -8.13 -13.76 12.29
C MET A 438 -9.20 -12.66 12.20
N GLN A 439 -10.48 -13.00 12.28
CA GLN A 439 -11.54 -12.00 12.34
C GLN A 439 -11.47 -11.16 13.61
N SER A 440 -11.52 -9.86 13.48
CA SER A 440 -11.52 -8.91 14.60
C SER A 440 -12.87 -8.85 15.31
N SER A 441 -12.88 -8.32 16.52
CA SER A 441 -14.08 -8.24 17.38
C SER A 441 -15.22 -7.39 16.79
N ASP A 442 -14.89 -6.42 15.92
CA ASP A 442 -15.86 -5.59 15.19
C ASP A 442 -16.49 -6.28 13.96
N GLY A 443 -16.05 -7.48 13.62
CA GLY A 443 -16.53 -8.28 12.50
C GLY A 443 -15.77 -8.11 11.19
N GLY A 444 -14.85 -7.13 11.10
CA GLY A 444 -13.97 -6.92 9.95
C GLY A 444 -12.67 -7.72 10.02
N TRP A 445 -11.87 -7.59 8.97
CA TRP A 445 -10.50 -8.09 8.90
C TRP A 445 -9.53 -6.95 8.60
N ALA A 446 -8.36 -7.02 9.21
CA ALA A 446 -7.18 -6.18 8.92
C ALA A 446 -6.19 -6.97 8.05
N ALA A 447 -5.03 -6.41 7.74
CA ALA A 447 -4.04 -7.10 6.91
C ALA A 447 -3.30 -8.20 7.69
N PHE A 448 -2.76 -7.89 8.87
CA PHE A 448 -1.86 -8.80 9.63
C PHE A 448 -2.30 -9.06 11.06
N ASP A 449 -2.98 -8.11 11.69
CA ASP A 449 -3.19 -8.11 13.13
C ASP A 449 -4.69 -8.16 13.49
N VAL A 450 -5.02 -8.84 14.58
CA VAL A 450 -6.38 -8.89 15.12
C VAL A 450 -6.54 -7.81 16.19
N ASP A 451 -7.67 -7.08 16.16
CA ASP A 451 -8.00 -6.07 17.17
C ASP A 451 -6.86 -5.07 17.43
N ASN A 452 -6.16 -4.66 16.39
CA ASN A 452 -5.10 -3.67 16.45
C ASN A 452 -5.69 -2.25 16.33
N ASN A 453 -6.40 -1.82 17.38
CA ASN A 453 -7.28 -0.66 17.34
C ASN A 453 -7.08 0.34 18.49
N TRP A 454 -5.97 0.28 19.23
CA TRP A 454 -5.63 1.22 20.30
C TRP A 454 -5.32 2.62 19.77
N LYS A 455 -6.34 3.38 19.37
CA LYS A 455 -6.23 4.72 18.76
C LYS A 455 -5.36 5.69 19.55
N ILE A 456 -5.15 5.46 20.87
CA ILE A 456 -4.25 6.27 21.67
C ILE A 456 -2.80 6.21 21.19
N LEU A 457 -2.37 5.08 20.58
CA LEU A 457 -1.02 4.91 20.04
C LEU A 457 -0.75 5.87 18.87
N ASN A 458 -1.78 6.29 18.13
CA ASN A 458 -1.65 7.31 17.08
C ASN A 458 -1.27 8.71 17.62
N LYS A 459 -1.28 8.89 18.96
CA LYS A 459 -0.89 10.15 19.61
C LYS A 459 0.56 10.17 20.09
N ILE A 460 1.28 9.06 19.98
CA ILE A 460 2.70 8.99 20.28
C ILE A 460 3.48 9.88 19.28
N PRO A 461 4.55 10.57 19.70
CA PRO A 461 5.30 11.46 18.81
C PRO A 461 5.83 10.82 17.52
N PHE A 462 6.09 9.52 17.52
CA PHE A 462 6.55 8.76 16.37
C PHE A 462 5.41 8.29 15.44
N ALA A 463 4.15 8.46 15.81
CA ALA A 463 2.99 7.97 15.04
C ALA A 463 2.58 8.85 13.86
N ASP A 464 3.36 9.88 13.51
CA ASP A 464 3.07 10.80 12.41
C ASP A 464 3.36 10.22 11.00
N HIS A 465 3.84 8.98 10.93
CA HIS A 465 3.97 8.20 9.71
C HIS A 465 2.70 7.42 9.32
N ASN A 466 1.60 7.60 10.07
CA ASN A 466 0.27 7.03 9.83
C ASN A 466 0.19 5.49 9.66
N ALA A 467 1.15 4.78 10.25
CA ALA A 467 1.29 3.33 10.15
C ALA A 467 1.28 2.62 11.53
N MET A 468 0.95 3.33 12.62
CA MET A 468 1.04 2.81 13.98
C MET A 468 0.11 1.63 14.23
N LEU A 469 -1.04 1.61 13.58
CA LEU A 469 -2.07 0.60 13.74
C LEU A 469 -2.38 -0.10 12.42
N ASP A 470 -2.90 -1.32 12.52
CA ASP A 470 -3.47 -2.13 11.44
C ASP A 470 -4.99 -2.29 11.69
N PRO A 471 -5.81 -1.28 11.34
CA PRO A 471 -7.24 -1.35 11.58
C PRO A 471 -7.93 -2.24 10.55
N THR A 472 -9.06 -2.81 10.95
CA THR A 472 -10.00 -3.46 10.02
C THR A 472 -10.43 -2.48 8.92
N CYS A 473 -10.57 -2.97 7.69
CA CYS A 473 -10.91 -2.14 6.55
C CYS A 473 -11.93 -2.80 5.62
N PRO A 474 -12.74 -2.00 4.91
CA PRO A 474 -13.79 -2.52 4.04
C PRO A 474 -13.27 -3.32 2.85
N ASP A 475 -12.16 -2.92 2.25
CA ASP A 475 -11.55 -3.59 1.10
C ASP A 475 -11.14 -5.04 1.42
N ILE A 476 -10.33 -5.28 2.45
CA ILE A 476 -9.96 -6.64 2.88
C ILE A 476 -11.19 -7.43 3.32
N THR A 477 -12.09 -6.81 4.12
CA THR A 477 -13.31 -7.49 4.57
C THR A 477 -14.18 -7.94 3.38
N GLY A 478 -14.29 -7.10 2.34
CA GLY A 478 -15.02 -7.44 1.12
C GLY A 478 -14.41 -8.64 0.39
N ARG A 479 -13.08 -8.65 0.21
CA ARG A 479 -12.36 -9.77 -0.43
C ARG A 479 -12.47 -11.07 0.37
N VAL A 480 -12.32 -11.01 1.68
CA VAL A 480 -12.48 -12.17 2.56
C VAL A 480 -13.87 -12.74 2.45
N LEU A 481 -14.92 -11.91 2.48
CA LEU A 481 -16.31 -12.38 2.30
C LEU A 481 -16.50 -13.05 0.94
N GLU A 482 -15.98 -12.47 -0.15
CA GLU A 482 -16.04 -13.10 -1.48
C GLU A 482 -15.33 -14.46 -1.47
N SER A 483 -14.12 -14.53 -0.92
CA SER A 483 -13.33 -15.76 -0.86
C SER A 483 -14.03 -16.87 -0.06
N LEU A 484 -14.54 -16.56 1.13
CA LEU A 484 -15.24 -17.52 1.98
C LEU A 484 -16.55 -17.99 1.35
N CYS A 485 -17.37 -17.08 0.81
CA CYS A 485 -18.67 -17.43 0.22
C CYS A 485 -18.50 -18.24 -1.06
N ARG A 486 -17.51 -17.98 -1.89
CA ARG A 486 -17.17 -18.82 -3.06
C ARG A 486 -16.68 -20.23 -2.68
N ARG A 487 -16.26 -20.43 -1.42
CA ARG A 487 -15.92 -21.74 -0.82
C ARG A 487 -17.07 -22.38 -0.04
N GLY A 488 -18.29 -21.85 -0.15
CA GLY A 488 -19.53 -22.45 0.36
C GLY A 488 -20.01 -21.93 1.71
N TYR A 489 -19.32 -20.95 2.32
CA TYR A 489 -19.83 -20.26 3.51
C TYR A 489 -21.08 -19.44 3.16
N LYS A 490 -22.03 -19.36 4.08
CA LYS A 490 -23.33 -18.73 3.87
C LYS A 490 -23.48 -17.48 4.74
N HIS A 491 -24.34 -16.57 4.32
CA HIS A 491 -24.65 -15.35 5.09
C HIS A 491 -25.19 -15.63 6.51
N THR A 492 -25.69 -16.84 6.77
CA THR A 492 -26.14 -17.29 8.10
C THR A 492 -25.01 -17.73 9.02
N ASP A 493 -23.81 -17.99 8.49
CA ASP A 493 -22.67 -18.36 9.28
C ASP A 493 -22.17 -17.14 10.06
N GLU A 494 -21.84 -17.34 11.34
CA GLU A 494 -21.55 -16.24 12.26
C GLU A 494 -20.42 -15.34 11.74
N PRO A 495 -19.27 -15.82 11.23
CA PRO A 495 -18.23 -14.92 10.71
C PRO A 495 -18.69 -14.09 9.50
N ILE A 496 -19.50 -14.68 8.61
CA ILE A 496 -20.02 -14.00 7.43
C ILE A 496 -21.02 -12.93 7.83
N SER A 497 -21.96 -13.26 8.73
CA SER A 497 -22.96 -12.29 9.21
C SER A 497 -22.32 -11.07 9.89
N ARG A 498 -21.23 -11.29 10.65
CA ARG A 498 -20.46 -10.22 11.29
C ARG A 498 -19.71 -9.36 10.26
N GLY A 499 -19.10 -9.97 9.23
CA GLY A 499 -18.46 -9.26 8.14
C GLY A 499 -19.44 -8.41 7.33
N ILE A 500 -20.66 -8.94 7.05
CA ILE A 500 -21.75 -8.16 6.46
C ILE A 500 -22.08 -6.93 7.33
N ALA A 501 -22.29 -7.14 8.62
CA ALA A 501 -22.62 -6.05 9.55
C ALA A 501 -21.53 -4.99 9.58
N PHE A 502 -20.25 -5.39 9.53
CA PHE A 502 -19.12 -4.48 9.44
C PHE A 502 -19.17 -3.62 8.16
N LEU A 503 -19.36 -4.23 6.97
CA LEU A 503 -19.46 -3.49 5.72
C LEU A 503 -20.67 -2.55 5.68
N LEU A 504 -21.84 -2.99 6.17
CA LEU A 504 -23.02 -2.12 6.25
C LEU A 504 -22.80 -0.91 7.17
N LYS A 505 -22.07 -1.11 8.27
CA LYS A 505 -21.75 -0.05 9.25
C LYS A 505 -20.71 0.94 8.74
N THR A 506 -19.77 0.48 7.89
CA THR A 506 -18.63 1.29 7.41
C THR A 506 -18.89 1.97 6.08
N GLN A 507 -20.09 1.78 5.48
CA GLN A 507 -20.47 2.50 4.27
C GLN A 507 -20.55 3.99 4.54
N GLU A 508 -19.92 4.79 3.69
CA GLU A 508 -19.94 6.24 3.76
C GLU A 508 -21.35 6.79 3.43
N THR A 509 -21.64 8.00 3.88
CA THR A 509 -22.96 8.63 3.66
C THR A 509 -23.31 8.84 2.20
N ASN A 510 -22.31 8.96 1.31
CA ASN A 510 -22.47 9.05 -0.12
C ASN A 510 -22.66 7.70 -0.82
N GLY A 511 -22.57 6.59 -0.08
CA GLY A 511 -22.74 5.23 -0.58
C GLY A 511 -21.44 4.49 -0.92
N SER A 512 -20.28 5.15 -0.89
CA SER A 512 -18.98 4.53 -1.14
C SER A 512 -18.45 3.78 0.09
N TRP A 513 -17.33 3.07 -0.09
CA TRP A 513 -16.51 2.52 0.99
C TRP A 513 -15.06 2.96 0.83
N PHE A 514 -14.41 3.22 1.95
CA PHE A 514 -13.00 3.57 2.01
C PHE A 514 -12.11 2.38 1.58
N GLY A 515 -11.12 2.64 0.74
CA GLY A 515 -10.07 1.70 0.35
C GLY A 515 -8.77 2.02 1.07
N ARG A 516 -8.25 1.05 1.84
CA ARG A 516 -7.01 1.21 2.60
C ARG A 516 -5.78 0.92 1.74
N TRP A 517 -5.86 -0.10 0.86
CA TRP A 517 -4.73 -0.66 0.14
C TRP A 517 -4.68 -0.29 -1.35
N GLY A 518 -5.81 0.02 -1.95
CA GLY A 518 -5.93 0.62 -3.29
C GLY A 518 -6.56 1.99 -3.22
N VAL A 519 -6.22 2.86 -4.16
CA VAL A 519 -6.68 4.25 -4.22
C VAL A 519 -8.06 4.34 -4.83
N ASN A 520 -8.99 4.87 -4.14
CA ASN A 520 -9.30 4.92 -2.70
C ASN A 520 -10.74 4.41 -2.55
N TYR A 521 -11.75 5.30 -2.70
CA TYR A 521 -13.18 4.93 -2.60
C TYR A 521 -13.66 4.05 -3.74
N VAL A 522 -13.09 4.18 -4.97
CA VAL A 522 -13.41 3.27 -6.09
C VAL A 522 -12.99 1.85 -5.74
N TYR A 523 -11.77 1.68 -5.20
CA TYR A 523 -11.26 0.37 -4.78
C TYR A 523 -12.07 -0.25 -3.64
N GLY A 524 -12.28 0.50 -2.56
CA GLY A 524 -13.04 0.03 -1.41
C GLY A 524 -14.49 -0.31 -1.78
N THR A 525 -15.12 0.49 -2.66
CA THR A 525 -16.51 0.27 -3.08
C THR A 525 -16.65 -0.99 -3.93
N PHE A 526 -15.75 -1.24 -4.89
CA PHE A 526 -15.88 -2.45 -5.71
C PHE A 526 -15.72 -3.72 -4.89
N LEU A 527 -14.75 -3.75 -3.96
CA LEU A 527 -14.52 -4.93 -3.10
C LEU A 527 -15.66 -5.15 -2.11
N ALA A 528 -16.18 -4.09 -1.51
CA ALA A 528 -17.34 -4.18 -0.62
C ALA A 528 -18.59 -4.70 -1.38
N ILE A 529 -18.87 -4.20 -2.59
CA ILE A 529 -19.99 -4.67 -3.41
C ILE A 529 -19.81 -6.15 -3.78
N ARG A 530 -18.64 -6.56 -4.27
CA ARG A 530 -18.37 -7.97 -4.63
C ARG A 530 -18.52 -8.88 -3.42
N GLY A 531 -17.94 -8.50 -2.29
CA GLY A 531 -18.04 -9.25 -1.04
C GLY A 531 -19.50 -9.41 -0.58
N LEU A 532 -20.26 -8.31 -0.50
CA LEU A 532 -21.66 -8.33 -0.11
C LEU A 532 -22.51 -9.17 -1.06
N MET A 533 -22.33 -9.03 -2.36
CA MET A 533 -23.08 -9.81 -3.36
C MET A 533 -22.76 -11.30 -3.32
N ALA A 534 -21.50 -11.67 -3.05
CA ALA A 534 -21.12 -13.08 -2.90
C ALA A 534 -21.81 -13.77 -1.73
N THR A 535 -22.23 -13.02 -0.69
CA THR A 535 -22.93 -13.59 0.46
C THR A 535 -24.35 -14.09 0.16
N GLY A 536 -25.01 -13.56 -0.89
CA GLY A 536 -26.41 -13.81 -1.19
C GLY A 536 -27.39 -13.32 -0.12
N ALA A 537 -26.96 -12.48 0.81
CA ALA A 537 -27.81 -11.98 1.90
C ALA A 537 -28.86 -10.98 1.38
N PRO A 538 -30.14 -11.09 1.77
CA PRO A 538 -31.19 -10.21 1.25
C PRO A 538 -31.07 -8.76 1.74
N ASN A 539 -30.49 -8.53 2.90
CA ASN A 539 -30.39 -7.22 3.56
C ASN A 539 -29.25 -6.33 3.03
N VAL A 540 -28.45 -6.79 2.06
CA VAL A 540 -27.31 -6.01 1.51
C VAL A 540 -27.71 -5.15 0.31
N LYS A 541 -28.88 -5.44 -0.31
CA LYS A 541 -29.29 -4.85 -1.59
C LYS A 541 -29.30 -3.33 -1.61
N ASP A 542 -29.80 -2.68 -0.56
CA ASP A 542 -29.84 -1.23 -0.48
C ASP A 542 -28.44 -0.61 -0.41
N ALA A 543 -27.54 -1.22 0.35
CA ALA A 543 -26.16 -0.76 0.45
C ALA A 543 -25.42 -0.92 -0.90
N VAL A 544 -25.60 -2.07 -1.56
CA VAL A 544 -25.04 -2.34 -2.89
C VAL A 544 -25.57 -1.32 -3.92
N ASN A 545 -26.88 -1.05 -3.93
CA ASN A 545 -27.49 -0.08 -4.83
C ASN A 545 -26.95 1.34 -4.61
N ARG A 546 -26.71 1.75 -3.35
CA ARG A 546 -26.08 3.06 -3.08
C ARG A 546 -24.65 3.12 -3.60
N GLY A 547 -23.86 2.05 -3.39
CA GLY A 547 -22.49 1.96 -3.92
C GLY A 547 -22.42 1.99 -5.43
N ALA A 548 -23.29 1.23 -6.10
CA ALA A 548 -23.38 1.21 -7.55
C ALA A 548 -23.79 2.58 -8.11
N ARG A 549 -24.76 3.25 -7.49
CA ARG A 549 -25.14 4.64 -7.85
C ARG A 549 -23.95 5.57 -7.74
N TRP A 550 -23.22 5.51 -6.62
CA TRP A 550 -22.03 6.34 -6.39
C TRP A 550 -20.96 6.09 -7.47
N LEU A 551 -20.69 4.84 -7.85
CA LEU A 551 -19.74 4.52 -8.93
C LEU A 551 -20.15 5.17 -10.25
N ARG A 552 -21.47 5.19 -10.60
CA ARG A 552 -21.95 5.89 -11.81
C ARG A 552 -21.76 7.40 -11.73
N GLU A 553 -22.02 7.99 -10.55
CA GLU A 553 -21.91 9.45 -10.34
C GLU A 553 -20.47 9.96 -10.45
N VAL A 554 -19.48 9.10 -10.13
CA VAL A 554 -18.06 9.48 -10.17
C VAL A 554 -17.35 9.08 -11.47
N GLN A 555 -18.06 8.47 -12.45
CA GLN A 555 -17.51 8.18 -13.77
C GLN A 555 -17.02 9.46 -14.46
N ASN A 556 -15.88 9.40 -15.12
CA ASN A 556 -15.35 10.50 -15.90
C ASN A 556 -16.13 10.66 -17.22
N SER A 557 -16.07 11.85 -17.82
CA SER A 557 -16.76 12.16 -19.07
C SER A 557 -16.27 11.36 -20.28
N ASP A 558 -15.06 10.79 -20.20
CA ASP A 558 -14.47 9.89 -21.19
C ASP A 558 -14.97 8.44 -21.08
N GLY A 559 -15.75 8.12 -20.04
CA GLY A 559 -16.30 6.81 -19.79
C GLY A 559 -15.47 5.92 -18.84
N GLY A 560 -14.27 6.32 -18.47
CA GLY A 560 -13.43 5.63 -17.48
C GLY A 560 -13.63 6.14 -16.07
N TRP A 561 -12.77 5.67 -15.15
CA TRP A 561 -12.69 6.14 -13.76
C TRP A 561 -11.26 6.46 -13.39
N GLY A 562 -11.11 7.52 -12.59
CA GLY A 562 -9.84 7.96 -12.05
C GLY A 562 -10.01 8.65 -10.71
N GLU A 563 -9.25 8.22 -9.70
CA GLU A 563 -9.24 8.76 -8.36
C GLU A 563 -7.81 9.02 -7.90
N SER A 564 -7.58 10.22 -7.33
CA SER A 564 -6.27 10.66 -6.85
C SER A 564 -6.00 10.25 -5.41
N CYS A 565 -4.73 9.97 -5.10
CA CYS A 565 -4.23 9.78 -3.72
C CYS A 565 -4.54 10.96 -2.79
N LEU A 566 -4.81 12.17 -3.33
CA LEU A 566 -5.24 13.35 -2.56
C LEU A 566 -6.49 13.05 -1.70
N GLY A 567 -7.33 12.11 -2.14
CA GLY A 567 -8.51 11.66 -1.41
C GLY A 567 -8.22 11.17 0.02
N TYR A 568 -7.02 10.67 0.30
CA TYR A 568 -6.63 10.29 1.66
C TYR A 568 -6.43 11.49 2.59
N ASP A 569 -5.99 12.64 2.06
CA ASP A 569 -5.81 13.86 2.83
C ASP A 569 -7.12 14.60 3.05
N THR A 570 -7.93 14.72 1.98
CA THR A 570 -9.22 15.44 1.99
C THR A 570 -10.36 14.62 2.58
N GLN A 571 -10.18 13.31 2.74
CA GLN A 571 -11.19 12.34 3.20
C GLN A 571 -12.46 12.36 2.33
N ARG A 572 -12.30 12.51 1.01
CA ARG A 572 -13.37 12.48 0.02
C ARG A 572 -12.81 12.01 -1.33
N PHE A 573 -13.69 11.65 -2.25
CA PHE A 573 -13.31 11.35 -3.61
C PHE A 573 -12.68 12.59 -4.28
N GLU A 574 -11.49 12.41 -4.84
CA GLU A 574 -10.77 13.42 -5.61
C GLU A 574 -10.50 12.87 -7.01
N ARG A 575 -11.18 13.47 -7.99
CA ARG A 575 -11.14 13.03 -9.38
C ARG A 575 -9.77 13.26 -10.02
N THR A 576 -9.32 12.32 -10.84
CA THR A 576 -8.16 12.47 -11.74
C THR A 576 -8.47 11.86 -13.11
N GLU A 577 -7.50 11.81 -14.01
CA GLU A 577 -7.63 11.13 -15.30
C GLU A 577 -7.99 9.65 -15.12
N SER A 578 -8.70 9.10 -16.10
CA SER A 578 -9.11 7.70 -16.07
C SER A 578 -7.91 6.77 -16.19
N THR A 579 -7.92 5.70 -15.38
CA THR A 579 -6.90 4.67 -15.41
C THR A 579 -7.48 3.30 -15.75
N PRO A 580 -6.72 2.40 -16.37
CA PRO A 580 -7.21 1.05 -16.66
C PRO A 580 -7.56 0.25 -15.41
N SER A 581 -6.75 0.37 -14.35
CA SER A 581 -7.01 -0.37 -13.10
C SER A 581 -8.26 0.15 -12.38
N GLN A 582 -8.42 1.46 -12.21
CA GLN A 582 -9.60 2.04 -11.52
C GLN A 582 -10.87 1.92 -12.35
N THR A 583 -10.76 2.00 -13.68
CA THR A 583 -11.89 1.72 -14.59
C THR A 583 -12.34 0.26 -14.45
N ALA A 584 -11.41 -0.67 -14.41
CA ALA A 584 -11.71 -2.08 -14.19
C ALA A 584 -12.33 -2.35 -12.80
N TRP A 585 -11.85 -1.70 -11.74
CA TRP A 585 -12.44 -1.82 -10.40
C TRP A 585 -13.89 -1.34 -10.37
N ALA A 586 -14.16 -0.16 -10.93
CA ALA A 586 -15.53 0.36 -11.02
C ALA A 586 -16.45 -0.56 -11.82
N LEU A 587 -15.98 -1.07 -12.96
CA LEU A 587 -16.72 -2.05 -13.77
C LEU A 587 -17.03 -3.31 -12.99
N MET A 588 -16.06 -3.89 -12.29
CA MET A 588 -16.27 -5.08 -11.46
C MET A 588 -17.32 -4.84 -10.37
N GLY A 589 -17.32 -3.66 -9.75
CA GLY A 589 -18.34 -3.27 -8.77
C GLY A 589 -19.73 -3.19 -9.37
N LEU A 590 -19.89 -2.50 -10.51
CA LEU A 590 -21.17 -2.35 -11.22
C LEU A 590 -21.69 -3.68 -11.77
N ILE A 591 -20.83 -4.50 -12.37
CA ILE A 591 -21.18 -5.84 -12.87
C ILE A 591 -21.63 -6.75 -11.72
N ALA A 592 -20.93 -6.70 -10.57
CA ALA A 592 -21.33 -7.46 -9.39
C ALA A 592 -22.69 -7.01 -8.84
N ALA A 593 -22.98 -5.71 -8.88
CA ALA A 593 -24.28 -5.15 -8.49
C ALA A 593 -25.44 -5.52 -9.45
N GLY A 594 -25.15 -6.17 -10.60
CA GLY A 594 -26.15 -6.56 -11.59
C GLY A 594 -26.43 -5.50 -12.67
N GLU A 595 -25.59 -4.45 -12.77
CA GLU A 595 -25.79 -3.35 -13.72
C GLU A 595 -25.11 -3.58 -15.08
N ILE A 596 -25.15 -4.81 -15.60
CA ILE A 596 -24.42 -5.25 -16.80
C ILE A 596 -24.76 -4.41 -18.05
N TYR A 597 -26.01 -3.99 -18.19
CA TYR A 597 -26.51 -3.24 -19.33
C TYR A 597 -26.63 -1.73 -19.07
N SER A 598 -26.02 -1.24 -17.99
CA SER A 598 -26.02 0.20 -17.72
C SER A 598 -25.11 0.95 -18.69
N ARG A 599 -25.49 2.18 -19.04
CA ARG A 599 -24.67 3.06 -19.90
C ARG A 599 -23.27 3.26 -19.32
N ALA A 600 -23.12 3.27 -17.99
CA ALA A 600 -21.83 3.42 -17.34
C ALA A 600 -20.92 2.20 -17.60
N VAL A 601 -21.45 0.99 -17.55
CA VAL A 601 -20.69 -0.22 -17.87
C VAL A 601 -20.29 -0.23 -19.34
N GLU A 602 -21.20 0.07 -20.25
CA GLU A 602 -20.89 0.15 -21.68
C GLU A 602 -19.74 1.13 -21.97
N LEU A 603 -19.82 2.35 -21.43
CA LEU A 603 -18.79 3.37 -21.64
C LEU A 603 -17.43 2.93 -21.05
N GLY A 604 -17.42 2.27 -19.90
CA GLY A 604 -16.20 1.76 -19.31
C GLY A 604 -15.55 0.62 -20.11
N ILE A 605 -16.36 -0.31 -20.64
CA ILE A 605 -15.88 -1.37 -21.56
C ILE A 605 -15.29 -0.74 -22.82
N LEU A 606 -16.00 0.25 -23.40
CA LEU A 606 -15.54 0.98 -24.56
C LEU A 606 -14.21 1.70 -24.29
N TRP A 607 -14.11 2.37 -23.14
CA TRP A 607 -12.88 3.05 -22.72
C TRP A 607 -11.69 2.08 -22.63
N LEU A 608 -11.85 0.93 -21.98
CA LEU A 608 -10.79 -0.09 -21.90
C LEU A 608 -10.36 -0.59 -23.28
N ARG A 609 -11.33 -0.84 -24.18
CA ARG A 609 -11.04 -1.29 -25.54
C ARG A 609 -10.27 -0.24 -26.35
N GLU A 610 -10.67 1.02 -26.27
CA GLU A 610 -10.08 2.10 -27.05
C GLU A 610 -8.69 2.52 -26.58
N HIS A 611 -8.38 2.30 -25.30
CA HIS A 611 -7.08 2.61 -24.72
C HIS A 611 -6.13 1.40 -24.64
N GLN A 612 -6.55 0.23 -25.15
CA GLN A 612 -5.66 -0.94 -25.22
C GLN A 612 -4.58 -0.72 -26.28
N LEU A 613 -3.34 -0.97 -25.90
CA LEU A 613 -2.19 -0.91 -26.78
C LEU A 613 -2.14 -2.13 -27.74
N PRO A 614 -1.40 -2.05 -28.85
CA PRO A 614 -1.28 -3.17 -29.82
C PRO A 614 -0.73 -4.47 -29.23
N ASP A 615 0.04 -4.39 -28.15
CA ASP A 615 0.57 -5.56 -27.44
C ASP A 615 -0.42 -6.18 -26.44
N GLY A 616 -1.59 -5.56 -26.28
CA GLY A 616 -2.65 -6.00 -25.38
C GLY A 616 -2.60 -5.42 -23.97
N THR A 617 -1.61 -4.58 -23.66
CA THR A 617 -1.48 -3.89 -22.37
C THR A 617 -2.17 -2.52 -22.39
N TRP A 618 -2.07 -1.76 -21.29
CA TRP A 618 -2.50 -0.37 -21.18
C TRP A 618 -1.39 0.50 -20.60
N GLU A 619 -1.46 1.80 -20.83
CA GLU A 619 -0.65 2.78 -20.11
C GLU A 619 -1.34 3.17 -18.80
N GLU A 620 -0.54 3.30 -17.74
CA GLU A 620 -0.99 3.83 -16.45
C GLU A 620 0.15 4.61 -15.81
N SER A 621 -0.04 5.92 -15.65
CA SER A 621 0.93 6.81 -15.01
C SER A 621 0.51 7.21 -13.59
N VAL A 622 -0.77 7.10 -13.29
CA VAL A 622 -1.35 7.47 -11.99
C VAL A 622 -1.03 6.40 -10.95
N THR A 623 -0.63 6.83 -9.77
CA THR A 623 -0.41 5.93 -8.63
C THR A 623 -1.75 5.44 -8.07
N THR A 624 -1.95 4.13 -8.07
CA THR A 624 -3.22 3.50 -7.69
C THR A 624 -3.13 2.59 -6.47
N GLY A 625 -1.93 2.43 -5.89
CA GLY A 625 -1.70 1.66 -4.68
C GLY A 625 -1.19 2.48 -3.51
N THR A 626 -1.34 1.98 -2.29
CA THR A 626 -0.85 2.64 -1.09
C THR A 626 -0.20 1.65 -0.12
N GLY A 627 0.95 2.03 0.41
CA GLY A 627 1.54 1.39 1.58
C GLY A 627 1.00 2.03 2.87
N PHE A 628 1.25 3.33 3.05
CA PHE A 628 0.78 4.10 4.20
C PHE A 628 0.05 5.35 3.71
N PRO A 629 -1.29 5.41 3.80
CA PRO A 629 -2.06 6.56 3.35
C PRO A 629 -1.50 7.88 3.87
N ARG A 630 -1.39 8.90 3.03
CA ARG A 630 -0.80 10.23 3.27
C ARG A 630 0.72 10.28 3.38
N VAL A 631 1.41 9.14 3.40
CA VAL A 631 2.86 9.11 3.68
C VAL A 631 3.62 8.36 2.61
N PHE A 632 3.05 7.28 2.08
CA PHE A 632 3.75 6.39 1.17
C PHE A 632 2.79 5.68 0.23
N TYR A 633 3.05 5.78 -1.07
CA TYR A 633 2.23 5.22 -2.14
C TYR A 633 3.06 4.35 -3.06
N ILE A 634 2.39 3.43 -3.74
CA ILE A 634 3.03 2.42 -4.59
C ILE A 634 2.31 2.38 -5.94
N HIS A 635 3.07 2.39 -7.01
CA HIS A 635 2.59 2.11 -8.36
C HIS A 635 2.85 0.65 -8.69
N TYR A 636 1.79 -0.11 -8.94
CA TYR A 636 1.80 -1.54 -9.25
C TYR A 636 1.75 -1.73 -10.77
N HIS A 637 2.85 -2.16 -11.37
CA HIS A 637 2.95 -2.21 -12.84
C HIS A 637 2.08 -3.30 -13.52
N LEU A 638 1.58 -4.31 -12.78
CA LEU A 638 0.65 -5.31 -13.32
C LEU A 638 -0.83 -4.98 -13.11
N TYR A 639 -1.17 -3.99 -12.28
CA TYR A 639 -2.58 -3.61 -12.05
C TYR A 639 -3.30 -3.26 -13.35
N LYS A 640 -2.62 -2.54 -14.22
CA LYS A 640 -3.12 -2.14 -15.54
C LYS A 640 -3.34 -3.32 -16.51
N ASP A 641 -2.81 -4.50 -16.22
CA ASP A 641 -2.93 -5.68 -17.08
C ASP A 641 -4.04 -6.62 -16.57
N TYR A 642 -3.92 -7.15 -15.35
CA TYR A 642 -4.82 -8.20 -14.88
C TYR A 642 -6.19 -7.68 -14.43
N PHE A 643 -6.35 -6.45 -13.92
CA PHE A 643 -7.66 -5.94 -13.55
C PHE A 643 -8.58 -5.69 -14.75
N PRO A 644 -8.10 -5.11 -15.89
CA PRO A 644 -8.89 -5.07 -17.10
C PRO A 644 -9.30 -6.46 -17.62
N ILE A 645 -8.40 -7.46 -17.60
CA ILE A 645 -8.74 -8.84 -17.96
C ILE A 645 -9.90 -9.35 -17.11
N LEU A 646 -9.83 -9.14 -15.79
CA LEU A 646 -10.83 -9.58 -14.84
C LEU A 646 -12.19 -8.90 -15.08
N ALA A 647 -12.21 -7.60 -15.32
CA ALA A 647 -13.45 -6.83 -15.57
C ALA A 647 -14.10 -7.21 -16.89
N LEU A 648 -13.31 -7.27 -17.97
CA LEU A 648 -13.78 -7.63 -19.32
C LEU A 648 -14.24 -9.08 -19.38
N GLY A 649 -13.51 -10.01 -18.71
CA GLY A 649 -13.88 -11.40 -18.57
C GLY A 649 -15.21 -11.58 -17.83
N ALA A 650 -15.36 -10.91 -16.69
CA ALA A 650 -16.59 -10.93 -15.92
C ALA A 650 -17.80 -10.42 -16.70
N TYR A 651 -17.62 -9.32 -17.48
CA TYR A 651 -18.65 -8.79 -18.37
C TYR A 651 -19.04 -9.81 -19.44
N ALA A 652 -18.05 -10.30 -20.20
CA ALA A 652 -18.28 -11.22 -21.31
C ALA A 652 -18.95 -12.54 -20.86
N ASN A 653 -18.58 -13.08 -19.71
CA ASN A 653 -19.18 -14.31 -19.18
C ASN A 653 -20.65 -14.12 -18.77
N ARG A 654 -20.99 -12.98 -18.18
CA ARG A 654 -22.37 -12.72 -17.75
C ARG A 654 -23.28 -12.44 -18.93
N THR A 655 -22.82 -11.69 -19.94
CA THR A 655 -23.61 -11.40 -21.15
C THR A 655 -23.79 -12.60 -22.09
N GLN A 656 -22.93 -13.61 -22.03
CA GLN A 656 -23.10 -14.88 -22.77
C GLN A 656 -24.12 -15.83 -22.14
N ASN A 657 -24.30 -15.77 -20.83
CA ASN A 657 -25.14 -16.71 -20.07
C ASN A 657 -26.58 -16.20 -19.88
N GLU A 658 -26.89 -14.98 -20.31
CA GLU A 658 -28.26 -14.48 -20.34
C GLU A 658 -28.87 -14.77 -21.72
N PRO A 659 -30.14 -15.33 -21.79
CA PRO A 659 -30.78 -15.75 -23.02
C PRO A 659 -31.19 -14.57 -23.92
#